data_2fab7b9628a8c36196b580d0d5327998
#
_entry.id   2fab7b9628a8c36196b580d0d5327998
#
_cell.length_a   1.000
_cell.length_b   1.000
_cell.length_c   1.000
_cell.angle_alpha   90.00
_cell.angle_beta   90.00
_cell.angle_gamma   90.00
#
_symmetry.space_group_name_H-M   'P 1'
#
loop_
_entity.id
_entity.type
_entity.pdbx_description
1 polymer ?
#
loop_
_entity_poly.entity_id
_entity_poly.type
_entity_poly.pdbx_seq_one_letter_code
_entity_poly.pdbx_strand_id
1 'polypeptide(L)'
;MIKRLNCTGKRYYIFMVLTIAVATFYVALMCNKTMPFAEGWYTYYAQLINEKGLLPYRDFEYLFSPLYIYFIAFVTRFFGYDILTLRCVGILMFAIIALGVYLFITEIVGRKKAWIAAITSVTAVMYLQSEAVQIFYDYIRLMDIFAVFTVLFLIRAVKAMQHSENQGVKVNLFLCGLFNSLFINVKQNVGLIFWAYTIVLIIYLGVYFQQSIKAIVKNLMQFLLPIVAVTGAIYLLLAVTGGLKGYLSMTGGGAISAKGGMIAILFNWVPNNWNLFQNAMPEASVVLLVVVALMVALAIAEHKNKVARHDANGAWSKIADIHGGGYLLAIGLLLVMAVRHKDMAVAISDWKSVTPYFFFEIVFPAFLLFGFWFLYNIIKKQQNAETFLLWFTLAGSYVAISWGCGNSGGLAEGQATTGVAFVVAFILYGLSYQWLQILQVVAVVACIGLTIQSCTKKMVNTYNWWGADEADFWASENNIGDVPLLSKIRASTDTKAVYEEICKEITEGVQEDETIYCFPQIPIFYSLCNRWDPGVRSKVEWFDVSTDEAVEADIDILKESPPKAILMYNVGDDVYEAHESAFRKGQASGTRKMRDFLYDFAYANGYEFIGNYTTGNNELTLWIQKDNRNVNLIDAFDGGDGTIDNPYKLHTAEQLRLFSKMVNEGRTFGGQYIEQTADIDLANQDFTPIGEYSGNNYFCGTYNAAGHVIRNLKIETNDNAALFGRLGGKVYNLGIEGGNITGAYIGGIASHAVKDIAAIINCYTDISMDGIRAGGIADNFVGTVGNCFSVGLIHGTDSADVLSFNQYKEVQSVYSVKEKNSQDFDTQSTDDVRITYCTEETMKNGILAQRLNDSIYSIGTELQKSDGTEDNDQETTIELVRWKQGTDGHPVFDVPS
;
A
#
# COMPACT_ATOMS: atom_id res chain seq x y z
N MET A 1 41.75 -17.45 5.46
CA MET A 1 41.22 -16.09 5.61
C MET A 1 40.39 -15.92 6.88
N ILE A 2 39.37 -16.73 7.10
CA ILE A 2 38.43 -16.63 8.24
C ILE A 2 39.11 -16.81 9.62
N LYS A 3 40.11 -17.71 9.74
CA LYS A 3 40.90 -17.84 10.98
C LYS A 3 41.62 -16.56 11.43
N ARG A 4 41.94 -15.65 10.47
CA ARG A 4 42.57 -14.35 10.78
C ARG A 4 41.57 -13.28 11.25
N LEU A 5 40.26 -13.53 11.09
CA LEU A 5 39.20 -12.64 11.52
C LEU A 5 38.79 -12.88 13.01
N ASN A 6 39.27 -13.93 13.62
CA ASN A 6 39.00 -14.15 15.05
C ASN A 6 39.51 -12.98 15.88
N CYS A 7 38.62 -12.36 16.63
CA CYS A 7 38.86 -11.10 17.33
C CYS A 7 39.34 -11.33 18.79
N THR A 8 40.37 -10.62 19.18
CA THR A 8 40.77 -10.50 20.58
C THR A 8 40.85 -9.00 20.91
N GLY A 9 40.29 -8.58 22.04
CA GLY A 9 40.44 -7.24 22.59
C GLY A 9 40.08 -6.11 21.63
N LYS A 10 41.06 -5.38 21.11
CA LYS A 10 40.85 -4.18 20.27
C LYS A 10 40.02 -4.44 18.97
N ARG A 11 40.14 -5.61 18.36
CA ARG A 11 39.38 -5.92 17.12
C ARG A 11 37.87 -5.98 17.34
N TYR A 12 37.42 -6.38 18.51
CA TYR A 12 36.00 -6.36 18.86
C TYR A 12 35.42 -4.95 18.72
N TYR A 13 36.11 -3.96 19.32
CA TYR A 13 35.65 -2.57 19.26
C TYR A 13 35.79 -1.96 17.85
N ILE A 14 36.81 -2.35 17.09
CA ILE A 14 36.95 -1.92 15.69
C ILE A 14 35.78 -2.41 14.86
N PHE A 15 35.40 -3.69 14.97
CA PHE A 15 34.22 -4.20 14.24
C PHE A 15 32.94 -3.50 14.67
N MET A 16 32.78 -3.21 15.95
CA MET A 16 31.62 -2.45 16.45
C MET A 16 31.53 -1.07 15.81
N VAL A 17 32.61 -0.30 15.82
CA VAL A 17 32.64 1.04 15.22
C VAL A 17 32.42 0.98 13.71
N LEU A 18 33.08 0.06 13.00
CA LEU A 18 32.87 -0.13 11.57
C LEU A 18 31.43 -0.54 11.23
N THR A 19 30.81 -1.38 12.02
CA THR A 19 29.40 -1.76 11.85
C THR A 19 28.48 -0.54 11.93
N ILE A 20 28.63 0.27 12.95
CA ILE A 20 27.85 1.48 13.12
C ILE A 20 28.12 2.45 11.96
N ALA A 21 29.39 2.67 11.62
CA ALA A 21 29.78 3.59 10.54
C ALA A 21 29.19 3.17 9.18
N VAL A 22 29.27 1.89 8.83
CA VAL A 22 28.71 1.38 7.57
C VAL A 22 27.18 1.47 7.57
N ALA A 23 26.53 1.04 8.66
CA ALA A 23 25.08 1.08 8.76
C ALA A 23 24.49 2.51 8.70
N THR A 24 25.21 3.49 9.23
CA THR A 24 24.75 4.89 9.24
C THR A 24 25.19 5.69 8.01
N PHE A 25 26.29 5.32 7.38
CA PHE A 25 26.84 6.03 6.22
C PHE A 25 25.83 6.12 5.07
N TYR A 26 25.19 5.00 4.75
CA TYR A 26 24.19 4.95 3.69
C TYR A 26 22.99 5.85 3.98
N VAL A 27 22.45 5.79 5.20
CA VAL A 27 21.33 6.67 5.62
C VAL A 27 21.75 8.14 5.56
N ALA A 28 22.97 8.43 5.98
CA ALA A 28 23.50 9.79 5.92
C ALA A 28 23.65 10.33 4.50
N LEU A 29 23.98 9.47 3.52
CA LEU A 29 24.02 9.87 2.11
C LEU A 29 22.64 10.28 1.58
N MET A 30 21.59 9.65 2.06
CA MET A 30 20.21 9.87 1.61
C MET A 30 19.47 10.93 2.42
N CYS A 31 19.98 11.34 3.58
CA CYS A 31 19.22 12.13 4.54
C CYS A 31 18.72 13.50 4.02
N ASN A 32 19.35 14.07 3.02
CA ASN A 32 18.92 15.33 2.41
C ASN A 32 18.36 15.15 1.00
N LYS A 33 18.02 13.93 0.60
CA LYS A 33 17.54 13.60 -0.74
C LYS A 33 16.10 13.16 -0.69
N THR A 34 15.38 13.42 -1.76
CA THR A 34 13.96 13.05 -1.95
C THR A 34 13.02 13.64 -0.89
N MET A 35 11.80 13.87 -1.23
CA MET A 35 10.80 14.38 -0.31
C MET A 35 9.42 13.85 -0.67
N PRO A 36 9.00 12.70 -0.10
CA PRO A 36 7.68 12.16 -0.29
C PRO A 36 6.62 13.00 0.42
N PHE A 37 5.44 13.16 -0.17
CA PHE A 37 4.35 13.97 0.37
C PHE A 37 3.87 13.48 1.74
N ALA A 38 3.95 12.20 1.99
CA ALA A 38 3.55 11.60 3.27
C ALA A 38 4.58 11.83 4.41
N GLU A 39 5.78 12.35 4.11
CA GLU A 39 6.72 12.72 5.18
C GLU A 39 6.24 14.00 5.88
N GLY A 40 6.45 14.09 7.17
CA GLY A 40 6.05 15.27 7.93
C GLY A 40 4.81 15.10 8.81
N TRP A 41 4.18 13.94 8.82
CA TRP A 41 3.08 13.65 9.75
C TRP A 41 3.44 14.00 11.20
N TYR A 42 4.62 13.53 11.60
CA TYR A 42 5.09 13.75 12.97
C TYR A 42 5.48 15.19 13.24
N THR A 43 5.89 15.93 12.20
CA THR A 43 6.14 17.36 12.29
C THR A 43 4.86 18.10 12.67
N TYR A 44 3.79 17.83 11.95
CA TYR A 44 2.50 18.48 12.22
C TYR A 44 1.92 18.08 13.57
N TYR A 45 1.91 16.80 13.92
CA TYR A 45 1.50 16.35 15.25
C TYR A 45 2.31 17.01 16.37
N ALA A 46 3.62 17.16 16.18
CA ALA A 46 4.47 17.81 17.17
C ALA A 46 4.16 19.33 17.31
N GLN A 47 3.82 20.01 16.22
CA GLN A 47 3.36 21.40 16.24
C GLN A 47 2.03 21.55 16.99
N LEU A 48 1.06 20.65 16.76
CA LEU A 48 -0.21 20.64 17.49
C LEU A 48 0.03 20.55 19.01
N ILE A 49 0.97 19.71 19.44
CA ILE A 49 1.31 19.55 20.87
C ILE A 49 2.07 20.77 21.38
N ASN A 50 3.11 21.20 20.69
CA ASN A 50 4.05 22.20 21.22
C ASN A 50 3.56 23.64 21.09
N GLU A 51 2.80 23.97 20.03
CA GLU A 51 2.37 25.34 19.70
C GLU A 51 0.91 25.58 20.06
N LYS A 52 0.03 24.61 19.83
CA LYS A 52 -1.40 24.71 20.15
C LYS A 52 -1.75 24.12 21.52
N GLY A 53 -0.85 23.34 22.14
CA GLY A 53 -1.13 22.69 23.43
C GLY A 53 -2.19 21.59 23.35
N LEU A 54 -2.47 21.08 22.13
CA LEU A 54 -3.43 19.99 21.92
C LEU A 54 -2.82 18.66 22.36
N LEU A 55 -3.66 17.78 22.86
CA LEU A 55 -3.22 16.49 23.40
C LEU A 55 -3.76 15.33 22.52
N PRO A 56 -2.89 14.40 22.15
CA PRO A 56 -3.31 13.22 21.40
C PRO A 56 -4.36 12.41 22.17
N TYR A 57 -5.28 11.79 21.45
CA TYR A 57 -6.44 11.02 21.92
C TYR A 57 -7.54 11.82 22.64
N ARG A 58 -7.26 13.04 23.05
CA ARG A 58 -8.27 13.94 23.60
C ARG A 58 -8.77 14.91 22.54
N ASP A 59 -7.86 15.62 21.91
CA ASP A 59 -8.15 16.72 20.99
C ASP A 59 -8.03 16.29 19.52
N PHE A 60 -7.18 15.32 19.24
CA PHE A 60 -7.02 14.71 17.92
C PHE A 60 -6.72 13.22 18.02
N GLU A 61 -6.98 12.50 16.94
CA GLU A 61 -6.70 11.07 16.85
C GLU A 61 -5.22 10.79 16.54
N TYR A 62 -4.68 9.80 17.24
CA TYR A 62 -3.34 9.29 16.97
C TYR A 62 -3.36 7.76 17.02
N LEU A 63 -2.93 7.11 15.93
CA LEU A 63 -3.16 5.69 15.67
C LEU A 63 -2.29 4.74 16.50
N PHE A 64 -1.17 5.22 17.02
CA PHE A 64 -0.16 4.40 17.71
C PHE A 64 -0.15 4.69 19.20
N SER A 65 0.66 3.92 19.94
CA SER A 65 0.86 4.18 21.37
C SER A 65 1.59 5.51 21.62
N PRO A 66 1.41 6.14 22.79
CA PRO A 66 1.72 7.55 22.99
C PRO A 66 3.21 7.91 23.03
N LEU A 67 4.10 6.94 23.29
CA LEU A 67 5.50 7.26 23.56
C LEU A 67 6.20 7.94 22.39
N TYR A 68 5.91 7.52 21.16
CA TYR A 68 6.60 8.04 20.00
C TYR A 68 6.21 9.50 19.68
N ILE A 69 4.93 9.83 19.74
CA ILE A 69 4.48 11.20 19.41
C ILE A 69 5.02 12.20 20.43
N TYR A 70 5.05 11.87 21.73
CA TYR A 70 5.65 12.71 22.74
C TYR A 70 7.19 12.78 22.61
N PHE A 71 7.84 11.69 22.15
CA PHE A 71 9.27 11.71 21.85
C PHE A 71 9.58 12.72 20.72
N ILE A 72 8.83 12.69 19.61
CA ILE A 72 9.00 13.66 18.51
C ILE A 72 8.67 15.07 18.95
N ALA A 73 7.60 15.30 19.71
CA ALA A 73 7.27 16.60 20.27
C ALA A 73 8.40 17.12 21.17
N PHE A 74 9.02 16.25 21.98
CA PHE A 74 10.19 16.63 22.79
C PHE A 74 11.39 17.00 21.90
N VAL A 75 11.70 16.19 20.88
CA VAL A 75 12.82 16.46 19.97
C VAL A 75 12.62 17.80 19.25
N THR A 76 11.45 18.00 18.65
CA THR A 76 11.16 19.22 17.86
C THR A 76 11.12 20.49 18.71
N ARG A 77 10.75 20.38 19.98
CA ARG A 77 10.77 21.53 20.92
C ARG A 77 12.18 22.08 21.14
N PHE A 78 13.22 21.25 21.06
CA PHE A 78 14.61 21.65 21.30
C PHE A 78 15.39 21.90 20.00
N PHE A 79 15.09 21.17 18.93
CA PHE A 79 15.87 21.16 17.70
C PHE A 79 15.12 21.76 16.50
N GLY A 80 13.84 22.12 16.67
CA GLY A 80 13.01 22.67 15.61
C GLY A 80 12.36 21.59 14.75
N TYR A 81 11.53 22.02 13.79
CA TYR A 81 10.71 21.13 12.95
C TYR A 81 11.32 20.85 11.57
N ASP A 82 12.52 21.28 11.30
CA ASP A 82 13.24 21.08 10.04
C ASP A 82 13.37 19.56 9.74
N ILE A 83 12.95 19.16 8.55
CA ILE A 83 12.91 17.75 8.16
C ILE A 83 14.30 17.10 8.20
N LEU A 84 15.35 17.84 7.79
CA LEU A 84 16.71 17.32 7.88
C LEU A 84 17.12 17.03 9.32
N THR A 85 16.71 17.87 10.27
CA THR A 85 16.96 17.68 11.71
C THR A 85 16.33 16.38 12.20
N LEU A 86 15.07 16.12 11.84
CA LEU A 86 14.37 14.89 12.17
C LEU A 86 15.03 13.66 11.51
N ARG A 87 15.45 13.77 10.26
CA ARG A 87 16.20 12.71 9.57
C ARG A 87 17.55 12.43 10.24
N CYS A 88 18.23 13.44 10.79
CA CYS A 88 19.43 13.24 11.60
C CYS A 88 19.15 12.44 12.89
N VAL A 89 18.00 12.67 13.52
CA VAL A 89 17.54 11.81 14.64
C VAL A 89 17.34 10.37 14.17
N GLY A 90 16.79 10.18 12.98
CA GLY A 90 16.68 8.86 12.35
C GLY A 90 18.02 8.18 12.15
N ILE A 91 19.05 8.89 11.68
CA ILE A 91 20.41 8.33 11.56
C ILE A 91 20.93 7.85 12.93
N LEU A 92 20.70 8.60 13.99
CA LEU A 92 21.06 8.19 15.34
C LEU A 92 20.31 6.93 15.78
N MET A 93 19.02 6.83 15.43
CA MET A 93 18.25 5.61 15.72
C MET A 93 18.83 4.39 15.00
N PHE A 94 19.21 4.51 13.73
CA PHE A 94 19.88 3.43 13.00
C PHE A 94 21.23 3.03 13.63
N ALA A 95 22.01 4.00 14.10
CA ALA A 95 23.24 3.73 14.82
C ALA A 95 23.01 2.87 16.08
N ILE A 96 21.96 3.23 16.83
CA ILE A 96 21.59 2.52 18.07
C ILE A 96 21.07 1.10 17.76
N ILE A 97 20.26 0.93 16.70
CA ILE A 97 19.80 -0.39 16.24
C ILE A 97 20.99 -1.26 15.83
N ALA A 98 21.89 -0.73 14.99
CA ALA A 98 23.08 -1.45 14.56
C ALA A 98 23.97 -1.87 15.74
N LEU A 99 24.18 -0.98 16.69
CA LEU A 99 24.90 -1.28 17.94
C LEU A 99 24.20 -2.41 18.73
N GLY A 100 22.90 -2.30 18.93
CA GLY A 100 22.14 -3.27 19.70
C GLY A 100 22.16 -4.66 19.06
N VAL A 101 21.96 -4.76 17.73
CA VAL A 101 22.09 -6.02 16.97
C VAL A 101 23.50 -6.59 17.12
N TYR A 102 24.53 -5.78 16.95
CA TYR A 102 25.92 -6.20 17.14
C TYR A 102 26.15 -6.76 18.54
N LEU A 103 25.64 -6.11 19.57
CA LEU A 103 25.78 -6.54 20.96
C LEU A 103 25.08 -7.87 21.22
N PHE A 104 23.80 -8.02 20.84
CA PHE A 104 23.08 -9.24 21.18
C PHE A 104 23.58 -10.45 20.38
N ILE A 105 23.96 -10.27 19.10
CA ILE A 105 24.59 -11.37 18.33
C ILE A 105 25.94 -11.74 18.94
N THR A 106 26.74 -10.77 19.37
CA THR A 106 28.02 -11.07 20.05
C THR A 106 27.80 -11.86 21.32
N GLU A 107 26.72 -11.61 22.07
CA GLU A 107 26.39 -12.44 23.25
C GLU A 107 26.15 -13.91 22.84
N ILE A 108 25.60 -14.19 21.67
CA ILE A 108 25.34 -15.56 21.22
C ILE A 108 26.61 -16.21 20.65
N VAL A 109 27.27 -15.57 19.70
CA VAL A 109 28.38 -16.17 18.93
C VAL A 109 29.74 -16.05 19.66
N GLY A 110 29.80 -15.20 20.68
CA GLY A 110 31.01 -14.89 21.44
C GLY A 110 31.89 -13.84 20.79
N ARG A 111 32.67 -13.10 21.62
CA ARG A 111 33.50 -11.98 21.15
C ARG A 111 34.57 -12.40 20.13
N LYS A 112 35.06 -13.65 20.18
CA LYS A 112 36.01 -14.17 19.19
C LYS A 112 35.47 -14.18 17.77
N LYS A 113 34.13 -14.33 17.58
CA LYS A 113 33.44 -14.35 16.29
C LYS A 113 32.68 -13.04 16.02
N ALA A 114 33.10 -11.92 16.61
CA ALA A 114 32.42 -10.61 16.47
C ALA A 114 32.29 -10.14 15.02
N TRP A 115 33.07 -10.67 14.08
CA TRP A 115 32.88 -10.42 12.66
C TRP A 115 31.53 -10.93 12.14
N ILE A 116 30.99 -12.03 12.70
CA ILE A 116 29.65 -12.52 12.38
C ILE A 116 28.61 -11.47 12.81
N ALA A 117 28.76 -10.97 14.03
CA ALA A 117 27.88 -9.92 14.54
C ALA A 117 27.93 -8.65 13.67
N ALA A 118 29.11 -8.29 13.17
CA ALA A 118 29.27 -7.12 12.27
C ALA A 118 28.52 -7.30 10.94
N ILE A 119 28.73 -8.41 10.25
CA ILE A 119 28.05 -8.70 8.97
C ILE A 119 26.54 -8.79 9.20
N THR A 120 26.13 -9.55 10.19
CA THR A 120 24.72 -9.72 10.55
C THR A 120 24.05 -8.38 10.83
N SER A 121 24.68 -7.51 11.62
CA SER A 121 24.11 -6.21 11.95
C SER A 121 23.97 -5.31 10.74
N VAL A 122 24.99 -5.22 9.91
CA VAL A 122 24.94 -4.43 8.68
C VAL A 122 23.86 -4.96 7.75
N THR A 123 23.83 -6.28 7.50
CA THR A 123 22.82 -6.89 6.62
C THR A 123 21.41 -6.66 7.13
N ALA A 124 21.13 -6.88 8.42
CA ALA A 124 19.82 -6.72 8.99
C ALA A 124 19.32 -5.27 8.96
N VAL A 125 20.20 -4.31 9.28
CA VAL A 125 19.85 -2.89 9.26
C VAL A 125 19.66 -2.36 7.84
N MET A 126 20.53 -2.78 6.89
CA MET A 126 20.39 -2.37 5.49
C MET A 126 19.16 -2.98 4.84
N TYR A 127 18.85 -4.21 5.16
CA TYR A 127 17.63 -4.86 4.72
C TYR A 127 16.38 -4.11 5.23
N LEU A 128 16.37 -3.75 6.50
CA LEU A 128 15.30 -2.94 7.10
C LEU A 128 15.06 -1.61 6.36
N GLN A 129 16.10 -1.03 5.78
CA GLN A 129 16.01 0.21 5.02
C GLN A 129 15.51 -0.01 3.58
N SER A 130 15.76 -1.17 3.00
CA SER A 130 15.38 -1.47 1.63
C SER A 130 13.90 -1.75 1.44
N GLU A 131 13.23 -2.19 2.50
CA GLU A 131 11.78 -2.32 2.53
C GLU A 131 11.15 -0.95 2.76
N ALA A 132 11.13 -0.31 1.87
CA ALA A 132 10.72 0.79 1.11
C ALA A 132 9.89 1.91 1.74
N VAL A 133 9.01 1.64 2.64
CA VAL A 133 7.92 2.57 2.96
C VAL A 133 8.32 3.66 3.97
N GLN A 134 9.57 3.71 4.41
CA GLN A 134 9.78 4.26 5.74
C GLN A 134 10.57 5.55 5.78
N ILE A 135 9.95 6.53 6.37
CA ILE A 135 10.55 7.75 6.89
C ILE A 135 11.70 7.39 7.82
N PHE A 136 12.83 8.08 7.71
CA PHE A 136 14.04 7.77 8.49
C PHE A 136 13.82 7.81 10.01
N TYR A 137 12.91 8.64 10.50
CA TYR A 137 12.58 8.83 11.91
C TYR A 137 11.20 8.30 12.31
N ASP A 138 10.70 7.28 11.62
CA ASP A 138 9.41 6.66 11.92
C ASP A 138 9.39 5.99 13.32
N TYR A 139 8.19 5.83 13.89
CA TYR A 139 7.95 5.11 15.14
C TYR A 139 8.53 3.68 15.13
N ILE A 140 8.59 3.06 13.95
CA ILE A 140 9.18 1.73 13.77
C ILE A 140 10.65 1.70 14.21
N ARG A 141 11.41 2.76 13.98
CA ARG A 141 12.82 2.83 14.40
C ARG A 141 12.96 2.87 15.91
N LEU A 142 12.10 3.62 16.59
CA LEU A 142 12.08 3.63 18.05
C LEU A 142 11.64 2.28 18.61
N MET A 143 10.65 1.65 17.97
CA MET A 143 10.21 0.29 18.28
C MET A 143 11.37 -0.71 18.15
N ASP A 144 12.11 -0.69 17.06
CA ASP A 144 13.27 -1.57 16.83
C ASP A 144 14.36 -1.39 17.88
N ILE A 145 14.66 -0.16 18.28
CA ILE A 145 15.61 0.10 19.38
C ILE A 145 15.16 -0.67 20.62
N PHE A 146 13.92 -0.53 21.03
CA PHE A 146 13.44 -1.18 22.25
C PHE A 146 13.33 -2.70 22.10
N ALA A 147 12.95 -3.22 20.94
CA ALA A 147 12.95 -4.64 20.64
C ALA A 147 14.35 -5.25 20.77
N VAL A 148 15.35 -4.62 20.13
CA VAL A 148 16.73 -5.07 20.12
C VAL A 148 17.32 -5.12 21.54
N PHE A 149 17.07 -4.08 22.36
CA PHE A 149 17.56 -4.09 23.75
C PHE A 149 16.77 -5.04 24.64
N THR A 150 15.47 -5.23 24.40
CA THR A 150 14.71 -6.29 25.09
C THR A 150 15.34 -7.66 24.86
N VAL A 151 15.67 -7.97 23.60
CA VAL A 151 16.36 -9.21 23.21
C VAL A 151 17.74 -9.32 23.85
N LEU A 152 18.55 -8.26 23.82
CA LEU A 152 19.87 -8.25 24.42
C LEU A 152 19.84 -8.62 25.90
N PHE A 153 18.97 -7.98 26.68
CA PHE A 153 18.87 -8.23 28.11
C PHE A 153 18.23 -9.59 28.43
N LEU A 154 17.32 -10.07 27.57
CA LEU A 154 16.77 -11.41 27.65
C LEU A 154 17.89 -12.48 27.49
N ILE A 155 18.75 -12.33 26.48
CA ILE A 155 19.89 -13.22 26.25
C ILE A 155 20.82 -13.23 27.46
N ARG A 156 21.14 -12.05 28.01
CA ARG A 156 21.99 -11.92 29.21
C ARG A 156 21.35 -12.54 30.45
N ALA A 157 20.03 -12.40 30.59
CA ALA A 157 19.31 -13.06 31.69
C ALA A 157 19.38 -14.59 31.59
N VAL A 158 19.19 -15.15 30.38
CA VAL A 158 19.32 -16.59 30.13
C VAL A 158 20.72 -17.11 30.47
N LYS A 159 21.76 -16.40 30.03
CA LYS A 159 23.16 -16.74 30.39
C LYS A 159 23.41 -16.70 31.88
N ALA A 160 22.93 -15.67 32.56
CA ALA A 160 23.03 -15.57 34.01
C ALA A 160 22.28 -16.71 34.70
N MET A 161 21.14 -17.17 34.19
CA MET A 161 20.43 -18.37 34.68
C MET A 161 21.28 -19.64 34.50
N GLN A 162 21.91 -19.81 33.34
CA GLN A 162 22.83 -20.95 33.09
C GLN A 162 23.98 -21.02 34.06
N HIS A 163 24.55 -19.87 34.43
CA HIS A 163 25.68 -19.77 35.35
C HIS A 163 25.29 -19.59 36.83
N SER A 164 23.98 -19.65 37.11
CA SER A 164 23.44 -19.47 38.49
C SER A 164 23.81 -18.11 39.13
N GLU A 165 23.98 -17.07 38.31
CA GLU A 165 24.31 -15.71 38.71
C GLU A 165 23.04 -14.91 39.10
N ASN A 166 22.57 -15.10 40.33
CA ASN A 166 21.31 -14.51 40.79
C ASN A 166 21.18 -12.98 40.57
N GLN A 167 22.26 -12.22 40.81
CA GLN A 167 22.26 -10.78 40.60
C GLN A 167 22.20 -10.43 39.12
N GLY A 168 22.90 -11.16 38.26
CA GLY A 168 22.83 -11.01 36.79
C GLY A 168 21.43 -11.28 36.27
N VAL A 169 20.76 -12.35 36.74
CA VAL A 169 19.37 -12.65 36.39
C VAL A 169 18.45 -11.50 36.76
N LYS A 170 18.52 -10.99 37.98
CA LYS A 170 17.67 -9.92 38.48
C LYS A 170 17.80 -8.64 37.64
N VAL A 171 19.01 -8.15 37.41
CA VAL A 171 19.27 -6.90 36.68
C VAL A 171 18.85 -7.03 35.22
N ASN A 172 19.19 -8.13 34.56
CA ASN A 172 18.90 -8.30 33.16
C ASN A 172 17.41 -8.53 32.91
N LEU A 173 16.66 -9.23 33.78
CA LEU A 173 15.20 -9.34 33.64
C LEU A 173 14.51 -8.01 33.90
N PHE A 174 14.98 -7.20 34.83
CA PHE A 174 14.45 -5.86 35.06
C PHE A 174 14.66 -4.96 33.86
N LEU A 175 15.86 -4.95 33.28
CA LEU A 175 16.16 -4.16 32.07
C LEU A 175 15.37 -4.69 30.85
N CYS A 176 15.23 -6.01 30.68
CA CYS A 176 14.39 -6.62 29.67
C CYS A 176 12.95 -6.13 29.80
N GLY A 177 12.38 -6.15 30.99
CA GLY A 177 11.03 -5.63 31.25
C GLY A 177 10.90 -4.13 31.00
N LEU A 178 11.91 -3.34 31.36
CA LEU A 178 11.93 -1.90 31.10
C LEU A 178 11.88 -1.59 29.59
N PHE A 179 12.75 -2.22 28.80
CA PHE A 179 12.76 -2.01 27.36
C PHE A 179 11.51 -2.58 26.70
N ASN A 180 10.98 -3.71 27.17
CA ASN A 180 9.72 -4.25 26.68
C ASN A 180 8.52 -3.32 26.99
N SER A 181 8.51 -2.66 28.15
CA SER A 181 7.49 -1.65 28.46
C SER A 181 7.54 -0.47 27.48
N LEU A 182 8.74 0.04 27.19
CA LEU A 182 8.91 1.10 26.20
C LEU A 182 8.46 0.63 24.80
N PHE A 183 8.76 -0.62 24.44
CA PHE A 183 8.30 -1.25 23.20
C PHE A 183 6.77 -1.28 23.10
N ILE A 184 6.05 -1.74 24.13
CA ILE A 184 4.59 -1.76 24.21
C ILE A 184 4.02 -0.34 23.99
N ASN A 185 4.64 0.66 24.57
CA ASN A 185 4.17 2.04 24.54
C ASN A 185 4.59 2.81 23.26
N VAL A 186 5.33 2.19 22.33
CA VAL A 186 5.53 2.65 20.96
C VAL A 186 4.56 1.96 20.01
N LYS A 187 4.44 0.61 20.08
CA LYS A 187 3.50 -0.20 19.29
C LYS A 187 2.96 -1.35 20.13
N GLN A 188 1.75 -1.17 20.65
CA GLN A 188 1.18 -2.07 21.65
C GLN A 188 1.01 -3.51 21.16
N ASN A 189 0.48 -3.73 19.97
CA ASN A 189 0.21 -5.06 19.44
C ASN A 189 1.48 -5.93 19.38
N VAL A 190 2.56 -5.40 18.77
CA VAL A 190 3.84 -6.10 18.63
C VAL A 190 4.50 -6.29 19.99
N GLY A 191 4.51 -5.23 20.81
CA GLY A 191 5.12 -5.26 22.15
C GLY A 191 4.44 -6.24 23.12
N LEU A 192 3.10 -6.34 23.06
CA LEU A 192 2.33 -7.28 23.89
C LEU A 192 2.56 -8.74 23.49
N ILE A 193 2.67 -9.04 22.20
CA ILE A 193 3.03 -10.39 21.77
C ILE A 193 4.42 -10.77 22.28
N PHE A 194 5.38 -9.86 22.16
CA PHE A 194 6.74 -10.09 22.64
C PHE A 194 6.79 -10.24 24.16
N TRP A 195 5.97 -9.49 24.88
CA TRP A 195 5.77 -9.63 26.33
C TRP A 195 5.25 -11.00 26.73
N ALA A 196 4.15 -11.45 26.14
CA ALA A 196 3.56 -12.76 26.41
C ALA A 196 4.56 -13.89 26.10
N TYR A 197 5.26 -13.74 25.01
CA TYR A 197 6.31 -14.65 24.59
C TYR A 197 7.46 -14.75 25.60
N THR A 198 7.91 -13.61 26.12
CA THR A 198 8.97 -13.55 27.14
C THR A 198 8.55 -14.20 28.46
N ILE A 199 7.29 -14.04 28.88
CA ILE A 199 6.73 -14.74 30.05
C ILE A 199 6.82 -16.25 29.87
N VAL A 200 6.33 -16.78 28.74
CA VAL A 200 6.39 -18.21 28.44
C VAL A 200 7.84 -18.72 28.45
N LEU A 201 8.76 -17.95 27.91
CA LEU A 201 10.19 -18.29 27.91
C LEU A 201 10.78 -18.33 29.33
N ILE A 202 10.49 -17.36 30.18
CA ILE A 202 10.96 -17.32 31.57
C ILE A 202 10.45 -18.55 32.35
N ILE A 203 9.17 -18.89 32.18
CA ILE A 203 8.58 -20.07 32.83
C ILE A 203 9.28 -21.35 32.33
N TYR A 204 9.39 -21.49 31.00
CA TYR A 204 10.02 -22.68 30.41
C TYR A 204 11.48 -22.85 30.87
N LEU A 205 12.28 -21.78 30.84
CA LEU A 205 13.67 -21.85 31.26
C LEU A 205 13.81 -22.12 32.77
N GLY A 206 12.88 -21.58 33.59
CA GLY A 206 12.82 -21.89 35.01
C GLY A 206 12.62 -23.39 35.25
N VAL A 207 11.71 -24.03 34.53
CA VAL A 207 11.50 -25.49 34.59
C VAL A 207 12.70 -26.24 34.02
N TYR A 208 13.24 -25.80 32.89
CA TYR A 208 14.42 -26.42 32.27
C TYR A 208 15.66 -26.43 33.18
N PHE A 209 15.92 -25.33 33.88
CA PHE A 209 17.01 -25.21 34.84
C PHE A 209 16.63 -25.74 36.24
N GLN A 210 15.52 -26.44 36.38
CA GLN A 210 15.03 -27.03 37.64
C GLN A 210 14.93 -26.02 38.78
N GLN A 211 14.58 -24.78 38.49
CA GLN A 211 14.38 -23.75 39.49
C GLN A 211 13.12 -24.04 40.32
N SER A 212 13.13 -23.63 41.59
CA SER A 212 11.93 -23.69 42.43
C SER A 212 10.83 -22.75 41.88
N ILE A 213 9.57 -23.10 42.08
CA ILE A 213 8.43 -22.27 41.73
C ILE A 213 8.59 -20.83 42.26
N LYS A 214 9.08 -20.71 43.52
CA LYS A 214 9.35 -19.40 44.12
C LYS A 214 10.41 -18.59 43.37
N ALA A 215 11.42 -19.24 42.80
CA ALA A 215 12.42 -18.59 41.99
C ALA A 215 11.87 -18.16 40.64
N ILE A 216 11.03 -19.00 40.00
CA ILE A 216 10.36 -18.66 38.73
C ILE A 216 9.45 -17.45 38.92
N VAL A 217 8.62 -17.46 39.96
CA VAL A 217 7.71 -16.32 40.29
C VAL A 217 8.54 -15.06 40.58
N LYS A 218 9.65 -15.15 41.28
CA LYS A 218 10.54 -14.01 41.53
C LYS A 218 11.12 -13.45 40.23
N ASN A 219 11.54 -14.31 39.29
CA ASN A 219 12.04 -13.90 37.98
C ASN A 219 10.95 -13.21 37.17
N LEU A 220 9.74 -13.77 37.15
CA LEU A 220 8.59 -13.12 36.51
C LEU A 220 8.31 -11.74 37.11
N MET A 221 8.32 -11.62 38.43
CA MET A 221 8.11 -10.31 39.06
C MET A 221 9.21 -9.31 38.72
N GLN A 222 10.48 -9.72 38.58
CA GLN A 222 11.54 -8.81 38.11
C GLN A 222 11.31 -8.30 36.71
N PHE A 223 10.76 -9.14 35.82
CA PHE A 223 10.40 -8.75 34.45
C PHE A 223 9.15 -7.86 34.41
N LEU A 224 8.10 -8.20 35.16
CA LEU A 224 6.82 -7.52 35.15
C LEU A 224 6.80 -6.16 35.83
N LEU A 225 7.61 -6.01 36.92
CA LEU A 225 7.61 -4.78 37.70
C LEU A 225 7.84 -3.49 36.89
N PRO A 226 8.88 -3.39 36.05
CA PRO A 226 9.10 -2.20 35.25
C PRO A 226 7.98 -2.00 34.19
N ILE A 227 7.37 -3.08 33.69
CA ILE A 227 6.28 -2.99 32.72
C ILE A 227 5.06 -2.33 33.37
N VAL A 228 4.65 -2.83 34.54
CA VAL A 228 3.52 -2.26 35.29
C VAL A 228 3.81 -0.81 35.70
N ALA A 229 5.02 -0.51 36.13
CA ALA A 229 5.39 0.84 36.57
C ALA A 229 5.35 1.86 35.43
N VAL A 230 6.00 1.56 34.30
CA VAL A 230 6.12 2.49 33.16
C VAL A 230 4.79 2.58 32.40
N THR A 231 4.17 1.47 32.03
CA THR A 231 2.88 1.47 31.33
C THR A 231 1.79 2.06 32.21
N GLY A 232 1.78 1.74 33.51
CA GLY A 232 0.85 2.32 34.46
C GLY A 232 1.02 3.84 34.62
N ALA A 233 2.26 4.34 34.63
CA ALA A 233 2.52 5.78 34.67
C ALA A 233 2.01 6.49 33.39
N ILE A 234 2.21 5.88 32.20
CA ILE A 234 1.71 6.43 30.93
C ILE A 234 0.18 6.43 30.92
N TYR A 235 -0.47 5.36 31.35
CA TYR A 235 -1.94 5.28 31.40
C TYR A 235 -2.52 6.26 32.43
N LEU A 236 -1.85 6.44 33.56
CA LEU A 236 -2.23 7.47 34.53
C LEU A 236 -2.12 8.87 33.92
N LEU A 237 -1.04 9.14 33.18
CA LEU A 237 -0.88 10.42 32.48
C LEU A 237 -2.02 10.64 31.46
N LEU A 238 -2.34 9.64 30.64
CA LEU A 238 -3.48 9.71 29.71
C LEU A 238 -4.82 9.92 30.43
N ALA A 239 -5.00 9.28 31.60
CA ALA A 239 -6.22 9.46 32.40
C ALA A 239 -6.33 10.89 32.95
N VAL A 240 -5.27 11.42 33.52
CA VAL A 240 -5.24 12.78 34.07
C VAL A 240 -5.41 13.85 32.98
N THR A 241 -4.85 13.60 31.79
CA THR A 241 -4.97 14.52 30.65
C THR A 241 -6.26 14.36 29.84
N GLY A 242 -7.13 13.38 30.18
CA GLY A 242 -8.41 13.11 29.50
C GLY A 242 -8.28 12.28 28.20
N GLY A 243 -7.08 11.84 27.82
CA GLY A 243 -6.84 11.08 26.59
C GLY A 243 -7.07 9.56 26.71
N LEU A 244 -7.23 9.01 27.92
CA LEU A 244 -7.30 7.56 28.12
C LEU A 244 -8.49 6.91 27.39
N LYS A 245 -9.67 7.54 27.42
CA LYS A 245 -10.88 7.00 26.76
C LYS A 245 -10.66 6.92 25.24
N GLY A 246 -10.14 7.99 24.62
CA GLY A 246 -9.85 8.02 23.19
C GLY A 246 -8.77 6.98 22.81
N TYR A 247 -7.70 6.88 23.60
CA TYR A 247 -6.67 5.86 23.39
C TYR A 247 -7.22 4.42 23.42
N LEU A 248 -8.06 4.09 24.39
CA LEU A 248 -8.66 2.75 24.50
C LEU A 248 -9.69 2.49 23.39
N SER A 249 -10.44 3.49 22.96
CA SER A 249 -11.36 3.37 21.82
C SER A 249 -10.61 3.07 20.53
N MET A 250 -9.56 3.83 20.23
CA MET A 250 -8.76 3.65 19.01
C MET A 250 -8.01 2.34 18.99
N THR A 251 -7.40 1.94 20.12
CA THR A 251 -6.59 0.72 20.19
C THR A 251 -7.40 -0.56 20.36
N GLY A 252 -8.64 -0.46 20.86
CA GLY A 252 -9.50 -1.61 21.17
C GLY A 252 -10.57 -1.95 20.14
N GLY A 253 -10.90 -1.04 19.23
CA GLY A 253 -12.07 -1.22 18.36
C GLY A 253 -11.84 -0.91 16.88
N GLY A 254 -11.38 0.28 16.54
CA GLY A 254 -11.39 0.78 15.17
C GLY A 254 -10.57 -0.05 14.18
N ALA A 255 -9.26 -0.11 14.36
CA ALA A 255 -8.35 -0.83 13.45
C ALA A 255 -8.59 -2.36 13.45
N ILE A 256 -9.07 -2.92 14.55
CA ILE A 256 -9.35 -4.37 14.64
C ILE A 256 -10.63 -4.71 13.88
N SER A 257 -11.65 -3.88 13.96
CA SER A 257 -12.92 -4.08 13.24
C SER A 257 -12.72 -3.90 11.72
N ALA A 258 -11.95 -2.91 11.32
CA ALA A 258 -11.61 -2.67 9.92
C ALA A 258 -10.86 -3.85 9.26
N LYS A 259 -10.17 -4.68 10.06
CA LYS A 259 -9.39 -5.84 9.58
C LYS A 259 -10.06 -7.20 9.83
N GLY A 260 -11.37 -7.25 9.92
CA GLY A 260 -12.13 -8.49 10.03
C GLY A 260 -12.20 -9.10 11.44
N GLY A 261 -11.73 -8.38 12.47
CA GLY A 261 -11.86 -8.76 13.87
C GLY A 261 -10.68 -9.55 14.45
N MET A 262 -10.63 -9.60 15.78
CA MET A 262 -9.51 -10.17 16.55
C MET A 262 -9.20 -11.63 16.19
N ILE A 263 -10.24 -12.47 15.99
CA ILE A 263 -10.07 -13.89 15.70
C ILE A 263 -9.42 -14.09 14.34
N ALA A 264 -9.85 -13.35 13.32
CA ALA A 264 -9.26 -13.41 11.98
C ALA A 264 -7.77 -13.01 12.03
N ILE A 265 -7.44 -11.93 12.72
CA ILE A 265 -6.05 -11.47 12.89
C ILE A 265 -5.19 -12.53 13.59
N LEU A 266 -5.70 -13.19 14.64
CA LEU A 266 -4.94 -14.18 15.41
C LEU A 266 -4.67 -15.48 14.64
N PHE A 267 -5.62 -15.95 13.82
CA PHE A 267 -5.54 -17.29 13.24
C PHE A 267 -5.24 -17.32 11.75
N ASN A 268 -5.55 -16.25 11.00
CA ASN A 268 -5.35 -16.24 9.55
C ASN A 268 -3.91 -15.93 9.12
N TRP A 269 -3.05 -15.48 10.01
CA TRP A 269 -1.69 -15.09 9.65
C TRP A 269 -0.83 -16.26 9.11
N VAL A 270 -0.98 -17.47 9.64
CA VAL A 270 -0.19 -18.63 9.19
C VAL A 270 -0.61 -19.09 7.78
N PRO A 271 -1.89 -19.39 7.51
CA PRO A 271 -2.30 -19.77 6.17
C PRO A 271 -2.10 -18.67 5.14
N ASN A 272 -2.35 -17.40 5.48
CA ASN A 272 -2.12 -16.28 4.57
C ASN A 272 -0.64 -16.16 4.20
N ASN A 273 0.26 -16.23 5.18
CA ASN A 273 1.69 -16.19 4.92
C ASN A 273 2.18 -17.41 4.13
N TRP A 274 1.60 -18.59 4.36
CA TRP A 274 1.92 -19.77 3.56
C TRP A 274 1.46 -19.61 2.10
N ASN A 275 0.26 -19.12 1.88
CA ASN A 275 -0.28 -18.89 0.54
C ASN A 275 0.57 -17.86 -0.22
N LEU A 276 0.92 -16.75 0.43
CA LEU A 276 1.80 -15.74 -0.15
C LEU A 276 3.18 -16.32 -0.49
N PHE A 277 3.78 -17.08 0.42
CA PHE A 277 5.06 -17.75 0.19
C PHE A 277 4.99 -18.75 -0.96
N GLN A 278 3.94 -19.55 -1.01
CA GLN A 278 3.74 -20.55 -2.06
C GLN A 278 3.49 -19.89 -3.42
N ASN A 279 2.71 -18.82 -3.48
CA ASN A 279 2.41 -18.10 -4.72
C ASN A 279 3.62 -17.32 -5.22
N ALA A 280 4.34 -16.63 -4.32
CA ALA A 280 5.53 -15.89 -4.69
C ALA A 280 6.72 -16.79 -5.03
N MET A 281 6.80 -17.99 -4.45
CA MET A 281 7.95 -18.89 -4.57
C MET A 281 7.56 -20.37 -4.58
N PRO A 282 6.86 -20.87 -5.60
CA PRO A 282 6.39 -22.26 -5.63
C PRO A 282 7.54 -23.26 -5.52
N GLU A 283 8.67 -23.01 -6.18
CA GLU A 283 9.85 -23.91 -6.15
C GLU A 283 10.54 -23.92 -4.77
N ALA A 284 10.66 -22.76 -4.13
CA ALA A 284 11.22 -22.66 -2.80
C ALA A 284 10.34 -23.38 -1.75
N SER A 285 9.00 -23.37 -1.93
CA SER A 285 8.09 -24.10 -1.08
C SER A 285 8.29 -25.61 -1.19
N VAL A 286 8.54 -26.13 -2.41
CA VAL A 286 8.88 -27.54 -2.63
C VAL A 286 10.22 -27.89 -1.96
N VAL A 287 11.26 -27.04 -2.14
CA VAL A 287 12.57 -27.26 -1.49
C VAL A 287 12.42 -27.28 0.03
N LEU A 288 11.61 -26.38 0.60
CA LEU A 288 11.35 -26.34 2.04
C LEU A 288 10.70 -27.63 2.53
N LEU A 289 9.67 -28.11 1.82
CA LEU A 289 9.01 -29.38 2.16
C LEU A 289 9.97 -30.58 2.08
N VAL A 290 10.84 -30.62 1.07
CA VAL A 290 11.87 -31.67 0.93
C VAL A 290 12.86 -31.61 2.10
N VAL A 291 13.33 -30.41 2.49
CA VAL A 291 14.24 -30.24 3.64
C VAL A 291 13.57 -30.72 4.94
N VAL A 292 12.31 -30.36 5.17
CA VAL A 292 11.53 -30.83 6.31
C VAL A 292 11.39 -32.36 6.30
N ALA A 293 11.04 -32.94 5.16
CA ALA A 293 10.92 -34.41 5.02
C ALA A 293 12.24 -35.13 5.30
N LEU A 294 13.36 -34.61 4.81
CA LEU A 294 14.70 -35.12 5.11
C LEU A 294 15.03 -35.01 6.61
N MET A 295 14.70 -33.91 7.27
CA MET A 295 14.89 -33.74 8.71
C MET A 295 14.08 -34.77 9.51
N VAL A 296 12.82 -34.99 9.12
CA VAL A 296 11.95 -36.01 9.74
C VAL A 296 12.50 -37.42 9.51
N ALA A 297 12.92 -37.73 8.29
CA ALA A 297 13.51 -39.02 7.96
C ALA A 297 14.79 -39.31 8.75
N LEU A 298 15.67 -38.30 8.89
CA LEU A 298 16.86 -38.38 9.72
C LEU A 298 16.53 -38.60 11.20
N ALA A 299 15.51 -37.90 11.71
CA ALA A 299 15.05 -38.06 13.08
C ALA A 299 14.52 -39.48 13.35
N ILE A 300 13.74 -40.05 12.40
CA ILE A 300 13.23 -41.43 12.49
C ILE A 300 14.38 -42.42 12.39
N ALA A 301 15.31 -42.28 11.45
CA ALA A 301 16.48 -43.14 11.29
C ALA A 301 17.36 -43.19 12.52
N GLU A 302 17.62 -42.05 13.14
CA GLU A 302 18.33 -42.00 14.41
C GLU A 302 17.58 -42.67 15.57
N HIS A 303 16.25 -42.53 15.61
CA HIS A 303 15.44 -43.19 16.63
C HIS A 303 15.53 -44.73 16.49
N LYS A 304 15.47 -45.24 15.27
CA LYS A 304 15.65 -46.70 15.01
C LYS A 304 17.07 -47.16 15.28
N ASN A 305 18.10 -46.37 14.95
CA ASN A 305 19.50 -46.73 15.15
C ASN A 305 19.97 -46.64 16.65
N LYS A 306 19.26 -45.95 17.51
CA LYS A 306 19.51 -46.03 18.96
C LYS A 306 19.33 -47.44 19.55
N VAL A 307 18.53 -48.28 18.89
CA VAL A 307 18.36 -49.66 19.26
C VAL A 307 19.55 -50.53 18.81
N ALA A 308 20.36 -50.07 17.82
CA ALA A 308 21.47 -50.80 17.21
C ALA A 308 22.87 -50.18 17.55
N ARG A 309 22.99 -49.28 18.50
CA ARG A 309 24.25 -48.54 18.81
C ARG A 309 25.23 -49.40 19.63
N HIS A 310 25.72 -50.48 19.09
CA HIS A 310 26.96 -51.07 19.63
C HIS A 310 28.15 -50.96 18.67
N ASP A 311 27.98 -50.68 17.38
CA ASP A 311 29.07 -50.71 16.43
C ASP A 311 28.92 -49.75 15.21
N ALA A 312 28.94 -48.44 15.36
CA ALA A 312 28.95 -47.63 14.14
C ALA A 312 29.82 -46.35 14.30
N ASN A 313 31.09 -46.45 13.94
CA ASN A 313 32.02 -45.36 13.62
C ASN A 313 31.76 -44.77 12.19
N GLY A 314 30.52 -44.58 11.80
CA GLY A 314 30.17 -44.06 10.46
C GLY A 314 30.13 -42.52 10.38
N ALA A 315 30.41 -41.93 9.19
CA ALA A 315 30.37 -40.50 8.94
C ALA A 315 29.04 -39.85 9.36
N TRP A 316 27.93 -40.59 9.29
CA TRP A 316 26.59 -40.15 9.71
C TRP A 316 26.45 -40.00 11.23
N SER A 317 27.19 -40.74 12.05
CA SER A 317 27.17 -40.57 13.50
C SER A 317 27.86 -39.26 13.92
N LYS A 318 28.90 -38.89 13.18
CA LYS A 318 29.58 -37.60 13.39
C LYS A 318 28.72 -36.39 12.98
N ILE A 319 27.89 -36.57 11.98
CA ILE A 319 26.91 -35.54 11.55
C ILE A 319 25.80 -35.40 12.60
N ALA A 320 25.37 -36.48 13.20
CA ALA A 320 24.35 -36.46 14.26
C ALA A 320 24.87 -35.96 15.63
N ASP A 321 26.15 -36.20 15.91
CA ASP A 321 26.76 -35.74 17.18
C ASP A 321 27.21 -34.27 17.19
N ILE A 322 27.31 -33.65 16.00
CA ILE A 322 27.68 -32.23 15.90
C ILE A 322 26.41 -31.38 16.01
N HIS A 323 26.00 -31.08 17.24
CA HIS A 323 24.91 -30.14 17.54
C HIS A 323 23.68 -30.23 16.63
N GLY A 324 23.23 -31.42 16.39
CA GLY A 324 21.98 -31.88 15.84
C GLY A 324 21.31 -31.01 14.81
N GLY A 325 21.73 -31.02 13.58
CA GLY A 325 20.93 -30.47 12.48
C GLY A 325 21.06 -28.98 12.16
N GLY A 326 21.72 -28.17 13.00
CA GLY A 326 21.82 -26.73 12.78
C GLY A 326 22.48 -26.34 11.45
N TYR A 327 23.47 -27.09 11.00
CA TYR A 327 24.05 -26.84 9.67
C TYR A 327 23.17 -27.36 8.52
N LEU A 328 22.37 -28.41 8.74
CA LEU A 328 21.37 -28.83 7.75
C LEU A 328 20.32 -27.76 7.54
N LEU A 329 19.91 -27.10 8.61
CA LEU A 329 19.06 -25.92 8.54
C LEU A 329 19.71 -24.77 7.80
N ALA A 330 20.98 -24.47 8.09
CA ALA A 330 21.72 -23.44 7.39
C ALA A 330 21.87 -23.75 5.88
N ILE A 331 22.15 -25.00 5.54
CA ILE A 331 22.21 -25.47 4.15
C ILE A 331 20.81 -25.40 3.51
N GLY A 332 19.76 -25.82 4.21
CA GLY A 332 18.39 -25.75 3.71
C GLY A 332 17.95 -24.32 3.39
N LEU A 333 18.26 -23.36 4.28
CA LEU A 333 17.99 -21.95 4.04
C LEU A 333 18.80 -21.40 2.87
N LEU A 334 20.08 -21.77 2.75
CA LEU A 334 20.90 -21.38 1.58
C LEU A 334 20.36 -21.97 0.28
N LEU A 335 19.81 -23.18 0.30
CA LEU A 335 19.18 -23.79 -0.88
C LEU A 335 17.89 -23.06 -1.26
N VAL A 336 17.05 -22.70 -0.30
CA VAL A 336 15.85 -21.87 -0.53
C VAL A 336 16.24 -20.55 -1.18
N MET A 337 17.26 -19.88 -0.64
CA MET A 337 17.80 -18.64 -1.22
C MET A 337 18.37 -18.86 -2.62
N ALA A 338 19.13 -19.93 -2.85
CA ALA A 338 19.72 -20.22 -4.16
C ALA A 338 18.65 -20.49 -5.22
N VAL A 339 17.56 -21.19 -4.87
CA VAL A 339 16.45 -21.43 -5.79
C VAL A 339 15.72 -20.14 -6.16
N ARG A 340 15.53 -19.23 -5.20
CA ARG A 340 14.95 -17.90 -5.47
C ARG A 340 15.80 -17.10 -6.45
N HIS A 341 17.12 -17.22 -6.36
CA HIS A 341 18.06 -16.48 -7.19
C HIS A 341 18.62 -17.31 -8.37
N LYS A 342 17.93 -18.41 -8.78
CA LYS A 342 18.36 -19.22 -9.92
C LYS A 342 18.51 -18.41 -11.22
N ASP A 343 17.65 -17.43 -11.39
CA ASP A 343 17.65 -16.52 -12.53
C ASP A 343 18.52 -15.26 -12.27
N MET A 344 19.66 -15.44 -11.60
CA MET A 344 20.57 -14.32 -11.29
C MET A 344 20.95 -13.49 -12.52
N ALA A 345 20.97 -14.05 -13.72
CA ALA A 345 21.19 -13.31 -14.95
C ALA A 345 20.07 -12.29 -15.21
N VAL A 346 18.80 -12.68 -14.97
CA VAL A 346 17.64 -11.79 -15.05
C VAL A 346 17.66 -10.80 -13.88
N ALA A 347 17.96 -11.26 -12.68
CA ALA A 347 18.09 -10.41 -11.51
C ALA A 347 19.22 -9.39 -11.62
N ILE A 348 20.28 -9.68 -12.36
CA ILE A 348 21.38 -8.73 -12.66
C ILE A 348 20.99 -7.78 -13.78
N SER A 349 20.29 -8.25 -14.82
CA SER A 349 19.82 -7.40 -15.92
C SER A 349 18.67 -6.49 -15.50
N ASP A 350 17.82 -6.98 -14.61
CA ASP A 350 16.69 -6.24 -14.07
C ASP A 350 16.83 -5.99 -12.55
N TRP A 351 18.00 -5.51 -12.17
CA TRP A 351 18.37 -5.15 -10.80
C TRP A 351 17.37 -4.23 -10.10
N LYS A 352 16.62 -3.46 -10.91
CA LYS A 352 15.64 -2.49 -10.43
C LYS A 352 14.28 -3.11 -10.04
N SER A 353 13.91 -4.25 -10.64
CA SER A 353 12.58 -4.83 -10.50
C SER A 353 12.47 -5.90 -9.41
N VAL A 354 13.60 -6.45 -8.93
CA VAL A 354 13.59 -7.49 -7.91
C VAL A 354 13.11 -6.91 -6.58
N THR A 355 11.84 -7.10 -6.31
CA THR A 355 11.23 -6.71 -5.04
C THR A 355 11.82 -7.55 -3.91
N PRO A 356 12.33 -6.96 -2.84
CA PRO A 356 12.86 -7.70 -1.71
C PRO A 356 11.72 -8.21 -0.81
N TYR A 357 10.96 -9.17 -1.27
CA TYR A 357 10.18 -10.03 -0.36
C TYR A 357 11.10 -10.91 0.47
N PHE A 358 12.33 -10.47 0.62
CA PHE A 358 13.47 -11.18 1.17
C PHE A 358 13.23 -11.63 2.60
N PHE A 359 12.58 -10.77 3.36
CA PHE A 359 12.20 -11.05 4.72
C PHE A 359 11.28 -12.26 4.79
N PHE A 360 10.25 -12.25 3.99
CA PHE A 360 9.27 -13.32 3.86
C PHE A 360 9.93 -14.61 3.39
N GLU A 361 10.88 -14.47 2.46
CA GLU A 361 11.61 -15.57 1.85
C GLU A 361 12.56 -16.27 2.81
N ILE A 362 13.16 -15.55 3.73
CA ILE A 362 14.14 -16.09 4.68
C ILE A 362 13.54 -16.35 6.06
N VAL A 363 12.80 -15.40 6.61
CA VAL A 363 12.35 -15.51 8.00
C VAL A 363 11.22 -16.54 8.16
N PHE A 364 10.31 -16.62 7.22
CA PHE A 364 9.22 -17.60 7.29
C PHE A 364 9.70 -19.05 7.10
N PRO A 365 10.51 -19.39 6.08
CA PRO A 365 11.14 -20.70 6.00
C PRO A 365 11.98 -21.06 7.23
N ALA A 366 12.75 -20.10 7.72
CA ALA A 366 13.54 -20.28 8.93
C ALA A 366 12.66 -20.57 10.16
N PHE A 367 11.55 -19.85 10.33
CA PHE A 367 10.59 -20.08 11.40
C PHE A 367 10.08 -21.53 11.38
N LEU A 368 9.67 -22.03 10.23
CA LEU A 368 9.19 -23.40 10.09
C LEU A 368 10.28 -24.43 10.38
N LEU A 369 11.47 -24.26 9.78
CA LEU A 369 12.60 -25.16 9.98
C LEU A 369 13.06 -25.17 11.45
N PHE A 370 13.14 -24.02 12.09
CA PHE A 370 13.49 -23.92 13.50
C PHE A 370 12.41 -24.54 14.39
N GLY A 371 11.15 -24.40 14.04
CA GLY A 371 10.04 -25.04 14.73
C GLY A 371 10.18 -26.56 14.73
N PHE A 372 10.44 -27.17 13.56
CA PHE A 372 10.68 -28.59 13.43
C PHE A 372 11.92 -29.04 14.21
N TRP A 373 13.02 -28.32 14.11
CA TRP A 373 14.24 -28.63 14.86
C TRP A 373 14.04 -28.52 16.36
N PHE A 374 13.30 -27.55 16.83
CA PHE A 374 12.94 -27.39 18.23
C PHE A 374 12.12 -28.58 18.74
N LEU A 375 11.07 -28.99 18.00
CA LEU A 375 10.29 -30.16 18.35
C LEU A 375 11.15 -31.44 18.39
N TYR A 376 12.04 -31.61 17.42
CA TYR A 376 13.00 -32.70 17.41
C TYR A 376 13.88 -32.74 18.66
N ASN A 377 14.42 -31.59 19.07
CA ASN A 377 15.25 -31.51 20.28
C ASN A 377 14.45 -31.80 21.56
N ILE A 378 13.20 -31.37 21.65
CA ILE A 378 12.29 -31.71 22.75
C ILE A 378 12.10 -33.23 22.83
N ILE A 379 11.76 -33.87 21.71
CA ILE A 379 11.53 -35.32 21.64
C ILE A 379 12.81 -36.09 22.05
N LYS A 380 13.97 -35.59 21.62
CA LYS A 380 15.28 -36.19 21.99
C LYS A 380 15.77 -35.86 23.37
N LYS A 381 15.09 -34.99 24.11
CA LYS A 381 15.54 -34.42 25.38
C LYS A 381 16.93 -33.78 25.32
N GLN A 382 17.37 -33.37 24.16
CA GLN A 382 18.61 -32.65 23.91
C GLN A 382 18.27 -31.18 23.69
N GLN A 383 18.17 -30.41 24.76
CA GLN A 383 17.85 -29.00 24.67
C GLN A 383 19.04 -28.18 25.13
N ASN A 384 19.39 -27.20 24.33
CA ASN A 384 20.32 -26.15 24.68
C ASN A 384 19.53 -24.84 24.90
N ALA A 385 19.73 -24.16 26.00
CA ALA A 385 19.02 -22.93 26.30
C ALA A 385 19.30 -21.81 25.29
N GLU A 386 20.48 -21.74 24.70
CA GLU A 386 20.84 -20.76 23.67
C GLU A 386 20.06 -21.02 22.35
N THR A 387 19.94 -22.28 21.96
CA THR A 387 19.20 -22.70 20.79
C THR A 387 17.71 -22.44 20.94
N PHE A 388 17.20 -22.72 22.11
CA PHE A 388 15.82 -22.47 22.47
C PHE A 388 15.51 -20.97 22.44
N LEU A 389 16.39 -20.16 23.02
CA LEU A 389 16.28 -18.71 22.98
C LEU A 389 16.28 -18.19 21.53
N LEU A 390 17.21 -18.70 20.70
CA LEU A 390 17.29 -18.32 19.29
C LEU A 390 15.98 -18.60 18.57
N TRP A 391 15.45 -19.83 18.70
CA TRP A 391 14.18 -20.20 18.09
C TRP A 391 13.04 -19.31 18.58
N PHE A 392 12.95 -19.13 19.90
CA PHE A 392 11.92 -18.30 20.48
C PHE A 392 11.98 -16.86 20.00
N THR A 393 13.15 -16.27 19.96
CA THR A 393 13.27 -14.88 19.50
C THR A 393 12.89 -14.75 18.04
N LEU A 394 13.28 -15.69 17.19
CA LEU A 394 12.90 -15.73 15.80
C LEU A 394 11.38 -15.88 15.65
N ALA A 395 10.78 -16.86 16.33
CA ALA A 395 9.35 -17.10 16.28
C ALA A 395 8.55 -15.91 16.82
N GLY A 396 8.96 -15.35 17.95
CA GLY A 396 8.34 -14.17 18.54
C GLY A 396 8.42 -12.96 17.65
N SER A 397 9.56 -12.70 17.02
CA SER A 397 9.71 -11.62 16.05
C SER A 397 8.78 -11.81 14.86
N TYR A 398 8.71 -13.01 14.31
CA TYR A 398 7.82 -13.32 13.20
C TYR A 398 6.34 -13.15 13.55
N VAL A 399 5.90 -13.72 14.66
CA VAL A 399 4.51 -13.57 15.14
C VAL A 399 4.19 -12.10 15.41
N ALA A 400 5.10 -11.38 16.04
CA ALA A 400 4.91 -9.96 16.32
C ALA A 400 4.74 -9.13 15.04
N ILE A 401 5.52 -9.45 14.00
CA ILE A 401 5.41 -8.77 12.69
C ILE A 401 4.09 -9.12 12.02
N SER A 402 3.76 -10.40 11.94
CA SER A 402 2.51 -10.86 11.33
C SER A 402 1.29 -10.27 12.03
N TRP A 403 1.33 -10.13 13.35
CA TRP A 403 0.31 -9.42 14.10
C TRP A 403 0.30 -7.92 13.79
N GLY A 404 1.48 -7.29 13.72
CA GLY A 404 1.61 -5.85 13.44
C GLY A 404 1.08 -5.46 12.07
N CYS A 405 1.29 -6.30 11.06
CA CYS A 405 0.79 -6.09 9.71
C CYS A 405 -0.70 -6.44 9.57
N GLY A 406 -1.28 -7.20 10.49
CA GLY A 406 -2.67 -7.64 10.44
C GLY A 406 -2.98 -8.41 9.16
N ASN A 407 -4.20 -8.24 8.63
CA ASN A 407 -4.63 -8.86 7.37
C ASN A 407 -4.25 -8.05 6.11
N SER A 408 -3.45 -7.01 6.23
CA SER A 408 -3.08 -6.14 5.11
C SER A 408 -2.10 -6.78 4.11
N GLY A 409 -2.40 -8.00 3.67
CA GLY A 409 -1.66 -8.68 2.60
C GLY A 409 -0.36 -9.34 3.03
N GLY A 410 -0.04 -9.37 4.33
CA GLY A 410 1.12 -10.10 4.85
C GLY A 410 2.48 -9.53 4.44
N LEU A 411 2.52 -8.33 3.94
CA LEU A 411 3.77 -7.62 3.71
C LEU A 411 4.34 -7.25 5.08
N ALA A 412 5.29 -8.05 5.54
CA ALA A 412 6.11 -7.75 6.70
C ALA A 412 7.03 -6.58 6.35
N GLU A 413 6.47 -5.39 6.36
CA GLU A 413 7.20 -4.17 6.10
C GLU A 413 8.28 -4.00 7.16
N GLY A 414 9.49 -4.46 6.84
CA GLY A 414 10.74 -4.09 7.48
C GLY A 414 10.82 -4.08 9.01
N GLN A 415 9.87 -4.67 9.70
CA GLN A 415 9.79 -4.59 11.17
C GLN A 415 10.55 -5.70 11.89
N ALA A 416 11.32 -6.50 11.16
CA ALA A 416 11.91 -7.72 11.67
C ALA A 416 13.42 -7.72 11.76
N THR A 417 14.03 -6.60 12.10
CA THR A 417 15.48 -6.50 12.25
C THR A 417 16.05 -7.64 13.11
N THR A 418 15.39 -7.96 14.20
CA THR A 418 15.80 -9.06 15.09
C THR A 418 15.68 -10.42 14.41
N GLY A 419 14.60 -10.67 13.65
CA GLY A 419 14.39 -11.94 12.95
C GLY A 419 15.44 -12.16 11.86
N VAL A 420 15.68 -11.18 11.00
CA VAL A 420 16.73 -11.24 9.98
C VAL A 420 18.11 -11.43 10.60
N ALA A 421 18.41 -10.68 11.66
CA ALA A 421 19.68 -10.80 12.37
C ALA A 421 19.92 -12.21 12.92
N PHE A 422 18.90 -12.84 13.51
CA PHE A 422 19.02 -14.21 14.00
C PHE A 422 19.23 -15.22 12.89
N VAL A 423 18.52 -15.11 11.77
CA VAL A 423 18.67 -16.03 10.64
C VAL A 423 20.07 -15.93 10.05
N VAL A 424 20.53 -14.72 9.75
CA VAL A 424 21.88 -14.49 9.19
C VAL A 424 22.97 -14.97 10.15
N ALA A 425 22.86 -14.64 11.44
CA ALA A 425 23.82 -15.10 12.45
C ALA A 425 23.85 -16.63 12.57
N PHE A 426 22.67 -17.27 12.51
CA PHE A 426 22.57 -18.72 12.57
C PHE A 426 23.25 -19.38 11.38
N ILE A 427 23.01 -18.90 10.17
CA ILE A 427 23.65 -19.41 8.94
C ILE A 427 25.16 -19.27 9.07
N LEU A 428 25.66 -18.07 9.37
CA LEU A 428 27.10 -17.81 9.45
C LEU A 428 27.77 -18.59 10.58
N TYR A 429 27.11 -18.75 11.72
CA TYR A 429 27.63 -19.50 12.84
C TYR A 429 27.57 -21.00 12.61
N GLY A 430 26.46 -21.52 12.09
CA GLY A 430 26.28 -22.94 11.77
C GLY A 430 27.27 -23.44 10.71
N LEU A 431 27.68 -22.59 9.76
CA LEU A 431 28.67 -22.89 8.74
C LEU A 431 30.14 -22.72 9.22
N SER A 432 30.37 -22.39 10.48
CA SER A 432 31.72 -22.12 10.99
C SER A 432 32.63 -23.36 11.20
N TYR A 433 32.15 -24.55 10.84
CA TYR A 433 32.93 -25.79 10.89
C TYR A 433 33.97 -25.88 9.76
N GLN A 434 35.13 -26.50 10.03
CA GLN A 434 36.27 -26.47 9.09
C GLN A 434 35.94 -26.96 7.69
N TRP A 435 35.12 -27.99 7.56
CA TRP A 435 34.72 -28.57 6.28
C TRP A 435 33.61 -27.80 5.56
N LEU A 436 32.96 -26.85 6.22
CA LEU A 436 31.93 -25.96 5.66
C LEU A 436 32.46 -24.54 5.39
N GLN A 437 33.75 -24.28 5.52
CA GLN A 437 34.32 -22.93 5.37
C GLN A 437 34.06 -22.31 3.98
N ILE A 438 34.00 -23.13 2.93
CA ILE A 438 33.66 -22.64 1.58
C ILE A 438 32.23 -22.10 1.57
N LEU A 439 31.26 -22.85 2.11
CA LEU A 439 29.88 -22.42 2.19
C LEU A 439 29.73 -21.17 3.07
N GLN A 440 30.53 -21.08 4.14
CA GLN A 440 30.54 -19.86 4.97
C GLN A 440 31.05 -18.63 4.19
N VAL A 441 32.05 -18.79 3.33
CA VAL A 441 32.51 -17.70 2.45
C VAL A 441 31.40 -17.33 1.46
N VAL A 442 30.74 -18.31 0.84
CA VAL A 442 29.58 -18.07 -0.04
C VAL A 442 28.48 -17.31 0.69
N ALA A 443 28.12 -17.71 1.90
CA ALA A 443 27.11 -17.01 2.71
C ALA A 443 27.51 -15.56 3.04
N VAL A 444 28.78 -15.31 3.34
CA VAL A 444 29.29 -13.94 3.57
C VAL A 444 29.18 -13.10 2.29
N VAL A 445 29.58 -13.67 1.13
CA VAL A 445 29.47 -12.97 -0.16
C VAL A 445 28.00 -12.70 -0.50
N ALA A 446 27.11 -13.66 -0.25
CA ALA A 446 25.67 -13.47 -0.41
C ALA A 446 25.15 -12.33 0.48
N CYS A 447 25.48 -12.30 1.78
CA CYS A 447 25.09 -11.22 2.68
C CYS A 447 25.56 -9.83 2.18
N ILE A 448 26.79 -9.75 1.69
CA ILE A 448 27.34 -8.50 1.12
C ILE A 448 26.58 -8.13 -0.16
N GLY A 449 26.33 -9.09 -1.05
CA GLY A 449 25.58 -8.88 -2.29
C GLY A 449 24.17 -8.38 -2.01
N LEU A 450 23.47 -9.00 -1.06
CA LEU A 450 22.15 -8.59 -0.62
C LEU A 450 22.13 -7.19 0.01
N THR A 451 23.13 -6.87 0.82
CA THR A 451 23.29 -5.53 1.39
C THR A 451 23.44 -4.48 0.29
N ILE A 452 24.29 -4.75 -0.72
CA ILE A 452 24.47 -3.85 -1.87
C ILE A 452 23.17 -3.72 -2.66
N GLN A 453 22.51 -4.83 -2.96
CA GLN A 453 21.22 -4.84 -3.66
C GLN A 453 20.16 -4.03 -2.92
N SER A 454 20.01 -4.23 -1.62
CA SER A 454 19.09 -3.46 -0.78
C SER A 454 19.38 -1.96 -0.83
N CYS A 455 20.64 -1.56 -0.73
CA CYS A 455 21.06 -0.17 -0.84
C CYS A 455 20.73 0.42 -2.23
N THR A 456 21.08 -0.29 -3.29
CA THR A 456 20.85 0.17 -4.67
C THR A 456 19.36 0.32 -4.95
N LYS A 457 18.56 -0.66 -4.54
CA LYS A 457 17.11 -0.58 -4.70
C LYS A 457 16.51 0.62 -3.99
N LYS A 458 16.94 0.88 -2.75
CA LYS A 458 16.47 2.04 -2.00
C LYS A 458 16.87 3.37 -2.65
N MET A 459 18.01 3.43 -3.34
CA MET A 459 18.44 4.62 -4.07
C MET A 459 17.61 4.84 -5.36
N VAL A 460 17.12 3.77 -5.99
CA VAL A 460 16.29 3.85 -7.21
C VAL A 460 14.81 4.06 -6.86
N ASN A 461 14.34 3.37 -5.83
CA ASN A 461 12.98 3.47 -5.34
C ASN A 461 13.01 3.89 -3.87
N THR A 462 13.18 5.19 -3.66
CA THR A 462 13.49 5.74 -2.34
C THR A 462 12.29 5.69 -1.42
N TYR A 463 11.11 5.90 -1.98
CA TYR A 463 9.85 5.86 -1.26
C TYR A 463 8.78 5.26 -2.16
N ASN A 464 8.23 4.15 -1.77
CA ASN A 464 7.22 3.41 -2.53
C ASN A 464 6.08 3.01 -1.60
N TRP A 465 5.28 3.98 -1.25
CA TRP A 465 4.04 3.73 -0.55
C TRP A 465 2.89 4.18 -1.43
N TRP A 466 1.74 3.50 -1.35
CA TRP A 466 0.64 3.81 -2.24
C TRP A 466 0.42 5.31 -2.31
N GLY A 467 0.53 5.77 -3.51
CA GLY A 467 0.31 7.13 -3.84
C GLY A 467 1.35 8.16 -3.42
N ALA A 468 2.52 7.80 -2.95
CA ALA A 468 3.52 8.76 -2.53
C ALA A 468 4.90 8.48 -3.12
N ASP A 469 4.93 7.95 -4.35
CA ASP A 469 6.17 7.70 -5.08
C ASP A 469 6.96 9.00 -5.25
N GLU A 470 8.25 8.94 -4.98
CA GLU A 470 9.16 10.04 -5.16
C GLU A 470 10.26 9.65 -6.14
N ALA A 471 10.80 10.65 -6.83
CA ALA A 471 11.93 10.46 -7.70
C ALA A 471 13.11 9.82 -6.97
N ASP A 472 13.91 9.09 -7.71
CA ASP A 472 15.07 8.39 -7.16
C ASP A 472 16.15 9.35 -6.60
N PHE A 473 17.08 8.79 -5.84
CA PHE A 473 18.21 9.52 -5.27
C PHE A 473 19.00 10.33 -6.31
N TRP A 474 19.15 9.80 -7.53
CA TRP A 474 19.95 10.44 -8.57
C TRP A 474 19.25 11.64 -9.18
N ALA A 475 17.91 11.57 -9.32
CA ALA A 475 17.11 12.69 -9.81
C ALA A 475 16.94 13.81 -8.76
N SER A 476 17.22 13.56 -7.48
CA SER A 476 17.09 14.52 -6.40
C SER A 476 18.28 15.49 -6.32
N GLU A 477 18.37 16.43 -7.26
CA GLU A 477 19.50 17.34 -7.39
C GLU A 477 19.17 18.79 -6.97
N ASN A 478 17.89 19.17 -6.93
CA ASN A 478 17.47 20.55 -6.72
C ASN A 478 17.08 20.81 -5.26
N ASN A 479 17.63 21.85 -4.65
CA ASN A 479 17.19 22.27 -3.32
C ASN A 479 15.78 22.86 -3.38
N ILE A 480 14.92 22.46 -2.44
CA ILE A 480 13.63 23.09 -2.20
C ILE A 480 13.87 24.32 -1.31
N GLY A 481 14.50 25.36 -1.89
CA GLY A 481 15.07 26.49 -1.14
C GLY A 481 14.04 27.45 -0.52
N ASP A 482 12.93 27.65 -1.21
CA ASP A 482 11.97 28.71 -0.88
C ASP A 482 10.81 28.22 0.01
N VAL A 483 10.79 26.92 0.34
CA VAL A 483 9.78 26.33 1.22
C VAL A 483 10.35 26.15 2.63
N PRO A 484 9.73 26.74 3.65
CA PRO A 484 10.13 26.55 5.04
C PRO A 484 10.23 25.06 5.41
N LEU A 485 11.10 24.70 6.34
CA LEU A 485 11.37 23.34 6.81
C LEU A 485 12.02 22.39 5.76
N LEU A 486 11.99 22.74 4.46
CA LEU A 486 12.56 21.93 3.37
C LEU A 486 13.82 22.56 2.73
N SER A 487 14.27 23.71 3.18
CA SER A 487 15.37 24.47 2.56
C SER A 487 16.69 23.73 2.37
N LYS A 488 16.89 22.63 3.11
CA LYS A 488 18.08 21.77 3.03
C LYS A 488 17.82 20.42 2.36
N ILE A 489 16.58 20.20 1.90
CA ILE A 489 16.18 18.98 1.20
C ILE A 489 16.35 19.18 -0.30
N ARG A 490 16.79 18.12 -0.98
CA ARG A 490 16.94 18.08 -2.43
C ARG A 490 15.95 17.09 -3.01
N ALA A 491 15.22 17.53 -4.03
CA ALA A 491 14.22 16.74 -4.73
C ALA A 491 14.46 16.79 -6.25
N SER A 492 13.67 16.07 -7.02
CA SER A 492 13.58 16.22 -8.47
C SER A 492 13.09 17.63 -8.83
N THR A 493 13.24 18.01 -10.09
CA THR A 493 12.75 19.31 -10.57
C THR A 493 11.23 19.40 -10.40
N ASP A 494 10.52 18.35 -10.76
CA ASP A 494 9.05 18.33 -10.70
C ASP A 494 8.54 18.35 -9.26
N THR A 495 9.09 17.51 -8.37
CA THR A 495 8.72 17.55 -6.94
C THR A 495 9.01 18.90 -6.29
N LYS A 496 10.15 19.53 -6.61
CA LYS A 496 10.47 20.87 -6.14
C LYS A 496 9.40 21.86 -6.59
N ALA A 497 9.05 21.86 -7.88
CA ALA A 497 8.05 22.77 -8.43
C ALA A 497 6.69 22.59 -7.73
N VAL A 498 6.25 21.35 -7.54
CA VAL A 498 4.98 21.04 -6.85
C VAL A 498 4.96 21.62 -5.43
N TYR A 499 6.01 21.44 -4.64
CA TYR A 499 6.07 22.02 -3.29
C TYR A 499 6.07 23.54 -3.30
N GLU A 500 6.87 24.16 -4.17
CA GLU A 500 6.99 25.61 -4.25
C GLU A 500 5.69 26.25 -4.74
N GLU A 501 5.08 25.72 -5.79
CA GLU A 501 3.85 26.25 -6.36
C GLU A 501 2.66 26.10 -5.41
N ILE A 502 2.43 24.93 -4.83
CA ILE A 502 1.33 24.72 -3.88
C ILE A 502 1.50 25.62 -2.65
N CYS A 503 2.70 25.69 -2.08
CA CYS A 503 2.93 26.56 -0.93
C CYS A 503 2.74 28.04 -1.26
N LYS A 504 3.12 28.47 -2.45
CA LYS A 504 2.90 29.83 -2.94
C LYS A 504 1.41 30.13 -3.07
N GLU A 505 0.67 29.31 -3.80
CA GLU A 505 -0.78 29.50 -4.02
C GLU A 505 -1.55 29.55 -2.68
N ILE A 506 -1.24 28.65 -1.75
CA ILE A 506 -1.87 28.63 -0.43
C ILE A 506 -1.49 29.88 0.37
N THR A 507 -0.22 30.30 0.39
CA THR A 507 0.20 31.45 1.20
C THR A 507 -0.28 32.78 0.63
N GLU A 508 -0.47 32.88 -0.68
CA GLU A 508 -1.03 34.08 -1.36
C GLU A 508 -2.58 34.11 -1.26
N GLY A 509 -3.24 32.94 -1.34
CA GLY A 509 -4.70 32.82 -1.38
C GLY A 509 -5.40 32.64 -0.04
N VAL A 510 -4.68 32.32 1.05
CA VAL A 510 -5.21 31.99 2.38
C VAL A 510 -4.52 32.84 3.44
N GLN A 511 -5.28 33.57 4.27
CA GLN A 511 -4.72 34.40 5.36
C GLN A 511 -4.15 33.50 6.49
N GLU A 512 -3.29 34.06 7.35
CA GLU A 512 -2.62 33.31 8.42
C GLU A 512 -3.57 32.74 9.49
N ASP A 513 -4.72 33.37 9.70
CA ASP A 513 -5.75 32.96 10.64
C ASP A 513 -6.83 32.05 10.01
N GLU A 514 -6.80 31.86 8.70
CA GLU A 514 -7.69 30.96 8.00
C GLU A 514 -7.13 29.53 7.98
N THR A 515 -8.03 28.56 7.87
CA THR A 515 -7.68 27.12 7.87
C THR A 515 -7.60 26.55 6.47
N ILE A 516 -6.82 25.48 6.32
CA ILE A 516 -6.77 24.66 5.12
C ILE A 516 -7.09 23.21 5.49
N TYR A 517 -7.51 22.41 4.51
CA TYR A 517 -7.68 20.96 4.71
C TYR A 517 -6.83 20.19 3.72
N CYS A 518 -5.99 19.29 4.23
CA CYS A 518 -5.04 18.48 3.46
C CYS A 518 -5.43 17.00 3.58
N PHE A 519 -5.82 16.37 2.47
CA PHE A 519 -6.36 15.01 2.44
C PHE A 519 -5.77 14.17 1.30
N PRO A 520 -5.65 12.85 1.44
CA PRO A 520 -5.27 12.14 2.65
C PRO A 520 -3.75 12.14 2.81
N GLN A 521 -3.24 11.94 4.01
CA GLN A 521 -1.83 11.63 4.31
C GLN A 521 -0.79 12.67 3.89
N ILE A 522 -1.21 13.90 3.63
CA ILE A 522 -0.33 15.02 3.25
C ILE A 522 -0.34 16.18 4.27
N PRO A 523 -0.36 15.92 5.59
CA PRO A 523 -0.41 16.98 6.59
C PRO A 523 0.85 17.85 6.64
N ILE A 524 1.89 17.49 5.91
CA ILE A 524 3.10 18.29 5.78
C ILE A 524 2.79 19.72 5.30
N PHE A 525 1.79 19.90 4.42
CA PHE A 525 1.45 21.21 3.88
C PHE A 525 0.87 22.18 4.93
N TYR A 526 0.26 21.67 6.01
CA TYR A 526 -0.07 22.53 7.16
C TYR A 526 1.17 23.22 7.72
N SER A 527 2.23 22.43 7.92
CA SER A 527 3.50 22.93 8.45
C SER A 527 4.25 23.83 7.48
N LEU A 528 4.27 23.48 6.18
CA LEU A 528 4.99 24.22 5.15
C LEU A 528 4.35 25.58 4.86
N CYS A 529 3.01 25.61 4.82
CA CYS A 529 2.25 26.83 4.55
C CYS A 529 1.99 27.67 5.81
N ASN A 530 2.37 27.19 6.98
CA ASN A 530 2.05 27.78 8.28
C ASN A 530 0.54 28.07 8.42
N ARG A 531 -0.29 27.07 8.09
CA ARG A 531 -1.75 27.10 8.20
C ARG A 531 -2.20 25.90 9.01
N TRP A 532 -3.36 26.00 9.63
CA TRP A 532 -3.89 24.97 10.51
C TRP A 532 -5.09 24.27 9.87
N ASP A 533 -5.37 23.06 10.32
CA ASP A 533 -6.60 22.36 9.96
C ASP A 533 -7.84 22.99 10.66
N PRO A 534 -9.06 22.78 10.15
CA PRO A 534 -10.29 23.34 10.72
C PRO A 534 -10.76 22.68 12.03
N GLY A 535 -9.91 21.87 12.67
CA GLY A 535 -10.25 21.19 13.93
C GLY A 535 -10.72 19.74 13.74
N VAL A 536 -10.56 19.17 12.55
CA VAL A 536 -10.83 17.75 12.29
C VAL A 536 -10.10 16.88 13.31
N ARG A 537 -10.65 15.72 13.63
CA ARG A 537 -10.03 14.82 14.59
C ARG A 537 -8.93 13.98 13.96
N SER A 538 -9.17 13.45 12.76
CA SER A 538 -8.18 12.71 11.97
C SER A 538 -7.28 13.67 11.22
N LYS A 539 -6.00 13.72 11.59
CA LYS A 539 -5.01 14.54 10.87
C LYS A 539 -4.39 13.81 9.69
N VAL A 540 -4.58 12.51 9.65
CA VAL A 540 -4.09 11.58 8.63
C VAL A 540 -5.15 10.52 8.43
N GLU A 541 -5.79 10.55 7.28
CA GLU A 541 -6.77 9.55 6.92
C GLU A 541 -6.07 8.28 6.39
N TRP A 542 -6.50 7.13 6.89
CA TRP A 542 -5.97 5.83 6.47
C TRP A 542 -7.09 4.85 6.14
N PHE A 543 -7.01 4.15 5.04
CA PHE A 543 -8.01 3.16 4.62
C PHE A 543 -8.36 2.14 5.68
N ASP A 544 -7.37 1.59 6.34
CA ASP A 544 -7.48 0.45 7.21
C ASP A 544 -7.52 0.81 8.69
N VAL A 545 -7.57 2.09 9.01
CA VAL A 545 -7.53 2.58 10.39
C VAL A 545 -8.61 3.62 10.69
N SER A 546 -8.86 4.55 9.76
CA SER A 546 -9.92 5.55 9.92
C SER A 546 -11.29 4.87 9.82
N THR A 547 -12.07 4.93 10.89
CA THR A 547 -13.42 4.34 10.90
C THR A 547 -14.41 5.23 10.18
N ASP A 548 -15.50 4.66 9.67
CA ASP A 548 -16.56 5.43 9.00
C ASP A 548 -17.12 6.51 9.93
N GLU A 549 -17.31 6.20 11.22
CA GLU A 549 -17.81 7.16 12.21
C GLU A 549 -16.85 8.33 12.45
N ALA A 550 -15.54 8.09 12.42
CA ALA A 550 -14.55 9.16 12.56
C ALA A 550 -14.55 10.08 11.34
N VAL A 551 -14.65 9.49 10.15
CA VAL A 551 -14.72 10.23 8.88
C VAL A 551 -16.01 11.04 8.80
N GLU A 552 -17.17 10.48 9.18
CA GLU A 552 -18.44 11.20 9.24
C GLU A 552 -18.39 12.39 10.21
N ALA A 553 -17.77 12.21 11.37
CA ALA A 553 -17.58 13.30 12.34
C ALA A 553 -16.67 14.42 11.77
N ASP A 554 -15.62 14.06 11.03
CA ASP A 554 -14.74 15.05 10.38
C ASP A 554 -15.46 15.78 9.22
N ILE A 555 -16.31 15.10 8.47
CA ILE A 555 -17.19 15.72 7.45
C ILE A 555 -18.12 16.77 8.11
N ASP A 556 -18.71 16.48 9.26
CA ASP A 556 -19.56 17.43 9.96
C ASP A 556 -18.76 18.66 10.43
N ILE A 557 -17.52 18.48 10.92
CA ILE A 557 -16.63 19.59 11.26
C ILE A 557 -16.32 20.47 10.03
N LEU A 558 -16.04 19.86 8.88
CA LEU A 558 -15.78 20.58 7.64
C LEU A 558 -16.98 21.39 7.15
N LYS A 559 -18.21 20.88 7.35
CA LYS A 559 -19.45 21.63 7.06
C LYS A 559 -19.65 22.81 8.00
N GLU A 560 -19.36 22.63 9.30
CA GLU A 560 -19.51 23.70 10.31
C GLU A 560 -18.42 24.75 10.23
N SER A 561 -17.20 24.35 9.86
CA SER A 561 -16.01 25.19 9.78
C SER A 561 -15.28 24.99 8.45
N PRO A 562 -15.84 25.52 7.33
CA PRO A 562 -15.25 25.33 6.01
C PRO A 562 -13.82 25.86 5.94
N PRO A 563 -12.85 25.07 5.47
CA PRO A 563 -11.48 25.53 5.26
C PRO A 563 -11.42 26.52 4.08
N LYS A 564 -10.51 27.48 4.10
CA LYS A 564 -10.32 28.40 2.98
C LYS A 564 -9.68 27.73 1.75
N ALA A 565 -8.87 26.69 1.94
CA ALA A 565 -8.33 25.88 0.87
C ALA A 565 -8.46 24.39 1.17
N ILE A 566 -8.64 23.61 0.11
CA ILE A 566 -8.65 22.14 0.13
C ILE A 566 -7.51 21.69 -0.79
N LEU A 567 -6.56 20.97 -0.22
CA LEU A 567 -5.50 20.29 -0.96
C LEU A 567 -5.71 18.79 -0.88
N MET A 568 -5.93 18.15 -2.01
CA MET A 568 -6.20 16.73 -2.09
C MET A 568 -5.10 16.00 -2.86
N TYR A 569 -4.59 14.93 -2.28
CA TYR A 569 -3.76 13.96 -2.98
C TYR A 569 -4.65 12.93 -3.66
N ASN A 570 -4.54 12.81 -4.98
CA ASN A 570 -5.40 11.94 -5.78
C ASN A 570 -4.94 10.49 -5.71
N VAL A 571 -5.58 9.73 -4.85
CA VAL A 571 -5.39 8.27 -4.75
C VAL A 571 -6.21 7.59 -5.85
N GLY A 572 -5.60 6.67 -6.59
CA GLY A 572 -6.27 5.95 -7.68
C GLY A 572 -7.42 5.07 -7.19
N ASP A 573 -8.47 4.96 -8.00
CA ASP A 573 -9.64 4.12 -7.68
C ASP A 573 -9.29 2.66 -7.48
N ASP A 574 -8.30 2.15 -8.22
CA ASP A 574 -7.78 0.77 -8.09
C ASP A 574 -7.24 0.48 -6.69
N VAL A 575 -6.67 1.47 -6.01
CA VAL A 575 -6.20 1.36 -4.62
C VAL A 575 -7.38 1.23 -3.68
N TYR A 576 -8.45 2.05 -3.86
CA TYR A 576 -9.69 1.95 -3.08
C TYR A 576 -10.37 0.61 -3.31
N GLU A 577 -10.56 0.20 -4.56
CA GLU A 577 -11.22 -1.04 -4.95
C GLU A 577 -10.50 -2.28 -4.39
N ALA A 578 -9.17 -2.31 -4.50
CA ALA A 578 -8.36 -3.40 -3.96
C ALA A 578 -8.52 -3.53 -2.44
N HIS A 579 -8.46 -2.39 -1.72
CA HIS A 579 -8.65 -2.37 -0.27
C HIS A 579 -10.07 -2.77 0.15
N GLU A 580 -11.07 -2.20 -0.48
CA GLU A 580 -12.49 -2.42 -0.18
C GLU A 580 -12.91 -3.85 -0.47
N SER A 581 -12.44 -4.42 -1.58
CA SER A 581 -12.63 -5.84 -1.91
C SER A 581 -11.99 -6.75 -0.85
N ALA A 582 -10.75 -6.45 -0.44
CA ALA A 582 -10.01 -7.28 0.53
C ALA A 582 -10.61 -7.24 1.95
N PHE A 583 -11.14 -6.09 2.40
CA PHE A 583 -11.51 -5.88 3.80
C PHE A 583 -12.98 -5.52 4.04
N ARG A 584 -13.69 -5.01 3.02
CA ARG A 584 -15.03 -4.43 3.16
C ARG A 584 -16.09 -5.09 2.25
N LYS A 585 -15.75 -6.20 1.59
CA LYS A 585 -16.64 -6.89 0.65
C LYS A 585 -17.16 -5.99 -0.47
N GLY A 586 -16.31 -5.09 -0.96
CA GLY A 586 -16.64 -4.12 -2.00
C GLY A 586 -17.40 -2.88 -1.55
N GLN A 587 -17.68 -2.72 -0.25
CA GLN A 587 -18.34 -1.50 0.25
C GLN A 587 -17.33 -0.36 0.36
N ALA A 588 -17.75 0.86 -0.01
CA ALA A 588 -16.93 2.06 0.04
C ALA A 588 -16.36 2.32 1.44
N SER A 589 -15.08 2.63 1.50
CA SER A 589 -14.38 3.01 2.72
C SER A 589 -14.76 4.43 3.18
N GLY A 590 -14.60 4.73 4.46
CA GLY A 590 -14.75 6.08 4.97
C GLY A 590 -13.85 7.08 4.25
N THR A 591 -12.62 6.70 3.92
CA THR A 591 -11.68 7.55 3.17
C THR A 591 -12.19 7.83 1.75
N ARG A 592 -12.80 6.86 1.06
CA ARG A 592 -13.46 7.12 -0.23
C ARG A 592 -14.64 8.08 -0.07
N LYS A 593 -15.47 7.91 0.95
CA LYS A 593 -16.59 8.82 1.25
C LYS A 593 -16.11 10.25 1.51
N MET A 594 -15.01 10.43 2.25
CA MET A 594 -14.41 11.75 2.47
C MET A 594 -13.94 12.36 1.15
N ARG A 595 -13.24 11.61 0.29
CA ARG A 595 -12.82 12.08 -1.03
C ARG A 595 -14.01 12.60 -1.85
N ASP A 596 -15.06 11.79 -1.95
CA ASP A 596 -16.24 12.14 -2.73
C ASP A 596 -16.96 13.34 -2.14
N PHE A 597 -17.08 13.40 -0.81
CA PHE A 597 -17.59 14.57 -0.11
C PHE A 597 -16.79 15.84 -0.41
N LEU A 598 -15.45 15.78 -0.43
CA LEU A 598 -14.61 16.96 -0.69
C LEU A 598 -14.82 17.53 -2.09
N TYR A 599 -15.00 16.69 -3.10
CA TYR A 599 -15.35 17.14 -4.45
C TYR A 599 -16.71 17.85 -4.45
N ASP A 600 -17.76 17.24 -3.90
CA ASP A 600 -19.09 17.83 -3.84
C ASP A 600 -19.08 19.12 -3.01
N PHE A 601 -18.38 19.10 -1.89
CA PHE A 601 -18.27 20.23 -1.00
C PHE A 601 -17.57 21.44 -1.63
N ALA A 602 -16.48 21.20 -2.38
CA ALA A 602 -15.76 22.25 -3.08
C ALA A 602 -16.66 22.94 -4.11
N TYR A 603 -17.37 22.17 -4.94
CA TYR A 603 -18.29 22.73 -5.94
C TYR A 603 -19.49 23.43 -5.30
N ALA A 604 -20.10 22.85 -4.28
CA ALA A 604 -21.27 23.43 -3.60
C ALA A 604 -20.95 24.72 -2.83
N ASN A 605 -19.72 24.92 -2.40
CA ASN A 605 -19.33 26.06 -1.55
C ASN A 605 -18.48 27.11 -2.28
N GLY A 606 -18.44 27.11 -3.61
CA GLY A 606 -17.81 28.16 -4.41
C GLY A 606 -16.29 28.19 -4.32
N TYR A 607 -15.67 27.02 -4.17
CA TYR A 607 -14.22 26.91 -4.31
C TYR A 607 -13.84 26.98 -5.79
N GLU A 608 -12.80 27.73 -6.07
CA GLU A 608 -12.21 27.77 -7.40
C GLU A 608 -11.13 26.72 -7.50
N PHE A 609 -11.18 25.92 -8.54
CA PHE A 609 -10.10 25.02 -8.92
C PHE A 609 -8.87 25.85 -9.34
N ILE A 610 -7.77 25.68 -8.62
CA ILE A 610 -6.51 26.39 -8.89
C ILE A 610 -5.66 25.58 -9.87
N GLY A 611 -5.55 24.26 -9.66
CA GLY A 611 -4.81 23.39 -10.57
C GLY A 611 -4.57 21.99 -10.03
N ASN A 612 -4.10 21.12 -10.94
CA ASN A 612 -3.50 19.85 -10.64
C ASN A 612 -1.98 19.95 -10.71
N TYR A 613 -1.30 19.44 -9.69
CA TYR A 613 0.15 19.48 -9.55
C TYR A 613 0.67 18.04 -9.58
N THR A 614 1.48 17.73 -10.59
CA THR A 614 1.93 16.35 -10.83
C THR A 614 3.43 16.17 -10.68
N THR A 615 3.86 15.08 -10.07
CA THR A 615 5.23 14.62 -10.05
C THR A 615 5.30 13.10 -10.07
N GLY A 616 5.93 12.53 -11.09
CA GLY A 616 5.90 11.09 -11.31
C GLY A 616 4.48 10.58 -11.51
N ASN A 617 4.04 9.64 -10.68
CA ASN A 617 2.68 9.11 -10.67
C ASN A 617 1.76 9.81 -9.64
N ASN A 618 2.27 10.84 -8.97
CA ASN A 618 1.53 11.54 -7.94
C ASN A 618 0.84 12.77 -8.52
N GLU A 619 -0.39 13.01 -8.11
CA GLU A 619 -1.16 14.18 -8.46
C GLU A 619 -1.83 14.76 -7.21
N LEU A 620 -1.72 16.08 -7.05
CA LEU A 620 -2.41 16.84 -6.02
C LEU A 620 -3.33 17.86 -6.68
N THR A 621 -4.54 18.00 -6.16
CA THR A 621 -5.52 19.00 -6.60
C THR A 621 -5.69 20.06 -5.52
N LEU A 622 -5.66 21.33 -5.92
CA LEU A 622 -5.86 22.47 -5.03
C LEU A 622 -7.11 23.26 -5.42
N TRP A 623 -7.96 23.50 -4.43
CA TRP A 623 -9.08 24.45 -4.52
C TRP A 623 -8.93 25.52 -3.44
N ILE A 624 -9.29 26.77 -3.79
CA ILE A 624 -9.29 27.92 -2.85
C ILE A 624 -10.65 28.61 -2.95
N GLN A 625 -11.32 28.81 -1.81
CA GLN A 625 -12.58 29.51 -1.76
C GLN A 625 -12.40 31.02 -2.04
N LYS A 626 -13.05 31.52 -3.07
CA LYS A 626 -13.10 32.97 -3.37
C LYS A 626 -14.26 33.64 -2.64
N ASP A 627 -14.03 34.84 -2.14
CA ASP A 627 -15.00 35.61 -1.32
C ASP A 627 -16.25 36.10 -2.07
N ASN A 628 -16.36 35.84 -3.37
CA ASN A 628 -17.51 36.24 -4.16
C ASN A 628 -18.64 35.21 -4.09
N ARG A 629 -19.39 35.22 -3.00
CA ARG A 629 -20.59 34.38 -2.76
C ARG A 629 -21.79 34.69 -3.68
N ASN A 630 -21.60 35.37 -4.79
CA ASN A 630 -22.63 35.69 -5.78
C ASN A 630 -22.53 34.87 -7.07
N VAL A 631 -21.92 33.70 -7.05
CA VAL A 631 -22.07 32.74 -8.14
C VAL A 631 -23.38 32.01 -7.84
N ASN A 632 -24.35 32.06 -8.76
CA ASN A 632 -25.48 31.12 -8.77
C ASN A 632 -24.85 29.75 -8.91
N LEU A 633 -24.71 29.05 -7.78
CA LEU A 633 -24.27 27.67 -7.73
C LEU A 633 -25.33 26.84 -8.45
N ILE A 634 -25.07 26.47 -9.69
CA ILE A 634 -25.81 25.43 -10.38
C ILE A 634 -25.41 24.16 -9.63
N ASP A 635 -26.38 23.52 -9.00
CA ASP A 635 -26.15 22.19 -8.46
C ASP A 635 -25.67 21.29 -9.60
N ALA A 636 -24.51 20.66 -9.40
CA ALA A 636 -23.93 19.77 -10.43
C ALA A 636 -24.91 18.64 -10.80
N PHE A 637 -25.79 18.29 -9.87
CA PHE A 637 -26.77 17.22 -10.00
C PHE A 637 -28.08 17.62 -9.31
N ASP A 638 -29.18 17.06 -9.77
CA ASP A 638 -30.51 17.24 -9.17
C ASP A 638 -30.75 16.36 -7.95
N GLY A 639 -29.70 15.97 -7.27
CA GLY A 639 -29.73 15.07 -6.13
C GLY A 639 -29.10 13.70 -6.43
N GLY A 640 -29.29 12.79 -5.51
CA GLY A 640 -28.60 11.51 -5.49
C GLY A 640 -27.37 11.55 -4.58
N ASP A 641 -26.87 10.37 -4.25
CA ASP A 641 -25.63 10.19 -3.47
C ASP A 641 -24.60 9.37 -4.25
N GLY A 642 -24.87 9.07 -5.53
CA GLY A 642 -24.01 8.30 -6.40
C GLY A 642 -24.07 6.80 -6.18
N THR A 643 -24.92 6.29 -5.31
CA THR A 643 -25.18 4.84 -5.20
C THR A 643 -26.04 4.33 -6.36
N ILE A 644 -26.04 3.03 -6.60
CA ILE A 644 -26.90 2.43 -7.65
C ILE A 644 -28.38 2.65 -7.38
N ASP A 645 -28.80 2.66 -6.12
CA ASP A 645 -30.19 2.88 -5.69
C ASP A 645 -30.61 4.36 -5.70
N ASN A 646 -29.63 5.28 -5.65
CA ASN A 646 -29.84 6.72 -5.65
C ASN A 646 -28.72 7.44 -6.44
N PRO A 647 -28.67 7.24 -7.78
CA PRO A 647 -27.64 7.82 -8.64
C PRO A 647 -27.68 9.35 -8.64
N TYR A 648 -26.55 9.99 -8.92
CA TYR A 648 -26.50 11.40 -9.25
C TYR A 648 -27.32 11.68 -10.51
N LYS A 649 -28.20 12.67 -10.48
CA LYS A 649 -29.13 12.97 -11.59
C LYS A 649 -28.74 14.24 -12.32
N LEU A 650 -28.72 14.19 -13.63
CA LEU A 650 -28.51 15.38 -14.48
C LEU A 650 -29.48 15.41 -15.65
N HIS A 651 -29.87 16.61 -16.07
CA HIS A 651 -30.85 16.82 -17.15
C HIS A 651 -30.61 18.07 -18.00
N THR A 652 -29.58 18.90 -17.66
CA THR A 652 -29.28 20.12 -18.43
C THR A 652 -27.91 20.09 -19.09
N ALA A 653 -27.72 20.92 -20.11
CA ALA A 653 -26.45 21.12 -20.79
C ALA A 653 -25.39 21.68 -19.80
N GLU A 654 -25.78 22.57 -18.92
CA GLU A 654 -24.92 23.18 -17.92
C GLU A 654 -24.42 22.12 -16.93
N GLN A 655 -25.31 21.22 -16.47
CA GLN A 655 -24.92 20.11 -15.59
C GLN A 655 -23.95 19.13 -16.27
N LEU A 656 -24.22 18.79 -17.55
CA LEU A 656 -23.32 17.92 -18.31
C LEU A 656 -21.95 18.56 -18.53
N ARG A 657 -21.89 19.89 -18.77
CA ARG A 657 -20.62 20.64 -18.83
C ARG A 657 -19.89 20.67 -17.50
N LEU A 658 -20.63 20.85 -16.41
CA LEU A 658 -20.05 20.85 -15.06
C LEU A 658 -19.54 19.43 -14.71
N PHE A 659 -20.27 18.40 -15.07
CA PHE A 659 -19.82 17.01 -14.93
C PHE A 659 -18.52 16.76 -15.71
N SER A 660 -18.42 17.22 -16.97
CA SER A 660 -17.17 17.15 -17.74
C SER A 660 -16.03 17.89 -17.02
N LYS A 661 -16.30 19.10 -16.54
CA LYS A 661 -15.33 19.90 -15.79
C LYS A 661 -14.84 19.16 -14.54
N MET A 662 -15.74 18.57 -13.74
CA MET A 662 -15.38 17.81 -12.55
C MET A 662 -14.46 16.63 -12.86
N VAL A 663 -14.72 15.88 -13.93
CA VAL A 663 -13.85 14.78 -14.35
C VAL A 663 -12.48 15.31 -14.79
N ASN A 664 -12.44 16.40 -15.54
CA ASN A 664 -11.19 17.02 -16.02
C ASN A 664 -10.39 17.71 -14.89
N GLU A 665 -11.00 17.96 -13.77
CA GLU A 665 -10.35 18.44 -12.54
C GLU A 665 -9.97 17.30 -11.57
N GLY A 666 -10.09 16.02 -12.02
CA GLY A 666 -9.57 14.86 -11.32
C GLY A 666 -10.61 13.96 -10.63
N ARG A 667 -11.91 14.31 -10.63
CA ARG A 667 -12.97 13.46 -10.06
C ARG A 667 -13.31 12.30 -11.00
N THR A 668 -12.87 11.10 -10.69
CA THR A 668 -13.08 9.92 -11.54
C THR A 668 -14.48 9.31 -11.45
N PHE A 669 -15.25 9.59 -10.40
CA PHE A 669 -16.54 8.96 -10.06
C PHE A 669 -16.47 7.43 -9.90
N GLY A 670 -15.30 6.86 -9.56
CA GLY A 670 -15.12 5.41 -9.40
C GLY A 670 -16.09 4.81 -8.39
N GLY A 671 -16.84 3.79 -8.82
CA GLY A 671 -17.89 3.14 -8.02
C GLY A 671 -19.19 3.93 -7.87
N GLN A 672 -19.33 5.11 -8.52
CA GLN A 672 -20.51 5.95 -8.46
C GLN A 672 -21.36 5.84 -9.74
N TYR A 673 -22.64 6.13 -9.60
CA TYR A 673 -23.63 6.03 -10.66
C TYR A 673 -24.20 7.41 -10.97
N ILE A 674 -24.25 7.73 -12.26
CA ILE A 674 -24.82 8.96 -12.82
C ILE A 674 -25.99 8.56 -13.73
N GLU A 675 -27.15 9.18 -13.55
CA GLU A 675 -28.34 8.97 -14.36
C GLU A 675 -28.73 10.24 -15.08
N GLN A 676 -28.86 10.16 -16.42
CA GLN A 676 -29.44 11.22 -17.20
C GLN A 676 -30.98 11.07 -17.15
N THR A 677 -31.70 12.14 -16.78
CA THR A 677 -33.16 12.10 -16.55
C THR A 677 -33.98 12.83 -17.60
N ALA A 678 -33.33 13.44 -18.62
CA ALA A 678 -33.98 14.07 -19.73
C ALA A 678 -33.05 14.13 -20.96
N ASP A 679 -33.59 14.39 -22.14
CA ASP A 679 -32.77 14.72 -23.30
C ASP A 679 -32.05 16.04 -23.11
N ILE A 680 -30.77 16.09 -23.50
CA ILE A 680 -29.88 17.24 -23.32
C ILE A 680 -29.48 17.79 -24.67
N ASP A 681 -29.80 19.06 -24.93
CA ASP A 681 -29.40 19.76 -26.16
C ASP A 681 -28.20 20.68 -25.88
N LEU A 682 -27.06 20.38 -26.48
CA LEU A 682 -25.83 21.18 -26.35
C LEU A 682 -25.76 22.36 -27.30
N ALA A 683 -26.80 22.55 -28.16
CA ALA A 683 -27.00 23.70 -29.03
C ALA A 683 -25.83 23.98 -30.00
N ASN A 684 -25.05 23.00 -30.39
CA ASN A 684 -23.80 23.12 -31.15
C ASN A 684 -22.75 24.07 -30.52
N GLN A 685 -22.81 24.27 -29.20
CA GLN A 685 -21.76 24.98 -28.50
C GLN A 685 -20.59 24.01 -28.24
N ASP A 686 -19.37 24.53 -28.25
CA ASP A 686 -18.19 23.75 -28.01
C ASP A 686 -18.31 23.00 -26.67
N PHE A 687 -18.01 21.72 -26.70
CA PHE A 687 -18.05 20.83 -25.56
C PHE A 687 -16.67 20.24 -25.27
N THR A 688 -16.22 20.33 -24.03
CA THR A 688 -14.98 19.72 -23.58
C THR A 688 -15.24 18.24 -23.30
N PRO A 689 -14.50 17.30 -23.88
CA PRO A 689 -14.63 15.87 -23.59
C PRO A 689 -14.58 15.55 -22.08
N ILE A 690 -15.38 14.60 -21.67
CA ILE A 690 -15.33 14.06 -20.29
C ILE A 690 -14.08 13.18 -20.17
N GLY A 691 -13.06 13.64 -19.42
CA GLY A 691 -11.75 12.99 -19.35
C GLY A 691 -10.87 13.36 -20.55
N GLU A 692 -10.20 14.50 -20.51
CA GLU A 692 -9.27 14.94 -21.56
C GLU A 692 -7.99 14.11 -21.57
N TYR A 693 -7.50 13.80 -22.77
CA TYR A 693 -6.28 13.02 -22.95
C TYR A 693 -5.03 13.72 -22.40
N SER A 694 -4.94 15.03 -22.57
CA SER A 694 -3.81 15.85 -22.14
C SER A 694 -3.64 15.90 -20.63
N GLY A 695 -4.75 15.85 -19.87
CA GLY A 695 -4.76 15.94 -18.41
C GLY A 695 -4.60 14.61 -17.67
N ASN A 696 -4.53 13.49 -18.38
CA ASN A 696 -4.50 12.14 -17.79
C ASN A 696 -5.74 11.77 -16.95
N ASN A 697 -6.77 12.60 -16.95
CA ASN A 697 -8.02 12.42 -16.23
C ASN A 697 -9.00 11.53 -17.01
N TYR A 698 -9.83 10.76 -16.32
CA TYR A 698 -10.77 9.83 -16.95
C TYR A 698 -12.01 9.60 -16.08
N PHE A 699 -13.12 9.25 -16.73
CA PHE A 699 -14.34 8.83 -16.02
C PHE A 699 -14.27 7.33 -15.71
N CYS A 700 -14.48 6.95 -14.47
CA CYS A 700 -14.43 5.55 -13.97
C CYS A 700 -15.75 5.08 -13.33
N GLY A 701 -16.80 5.92 -13.32
CA GLY A 701 -18.13 5.59 -12.81
C GLY A 701 -18.98 4.83 -13.81
N THR A 702 -20.26 4.73 -13.49
CA THR A 702 -21.29 4.21 -14.39
C THR A 702 -22.23 5.34 -14.82
N TYR A 703 -22.28 5.63 -16.12
CA TYR A 703 -23.18 6.59 -16.70
C TYR A 703 -24.35 5.86 -17.39
N ASN A 704 -25.55 6.02 -16.87
CA ASN A 704 -26.77 5.47 -17.48
C ASN A 704 -27.63 6.60 -18.02
N ALA A 705 -27.74 6.70 -19.33
CA ALA A 705 -28.60 7.72 -19.95
C ALA A 705 -30.11 7.35 -19.90
N ALA A 706 -30.48 6.19 -19.38
CA ALA A 706 -31.86 5.72 -19.23
C ALA A 706 -32.71 5.82 -20.50
N GLY A 707 -32.06 5.78 -21.66
CA GLY A 707 -32.68 5.94 -22.99
C GLY A 707 -32.84 7.39 -23.48
N HIS A 708 -32.30 8.36 -22.72
CA HIS A 708 -32.27 9.75 -23.16
C HIS A 708 -31.12 10.03 -24.15
N VAL A 709 -31.23 11.15 -24.82
CA VAL A 709 -30.36 11.52 -25.95
C VAL A 709 -29.60 12.81 -25.64
N ILE A 710 -28.33 12.86 -26.02
CA ILE A 710 -27.56 14.11 -26.12
C ILE A 710 -27.59 14.61 -27.53
N ARG A 711 -28.09 15.85 -27.76
CA ARG A 711 -28.24 16.45 -29.08
C ARG A 711 -27.23 17.56 -29.33
N ASN A 712 -26.89 17.72 -30.62
CA ASN A 712 -26.09 18.84 -31.13
C ASN A 712 -24.73 18.95 -30.44
N LEU A 713 -24.07 17.79 -30.19
CA LEU A 713 -22.75 17.72 -29.62
C LEU A 713 -21.69 18.26 -30.58
N LYS A 714 -20.96 19.29 -30.19
CA LYS A 714 -19.85 19.83 -30.96
C LYS A 714 -18.54 19.72 -30.19
N ILE A 715 -17.58 18.99 -30.75
CA ILE A 715 -16.22 18.86 -30.23
C ILE A 715 -15.22 19.17 -31.35
N GLU A 716 -14.27 20.05 -31.10
CA GLU A 716 -13.22 20.41 -32.05
C GLU A 716 -11.88 20.45 -31.28
N THR A 717 -10.97 19.50 -31.58
CA THR A 717 -9.68 19.38 -30.94
C THR A 717 -8.64 18.81 -31.91
N ASN A 718 -7.37 18.95 -31.62
CA ASN A 718 -6.29 18.33 -32.40
C ASN A 718 -5.87 16.95 -31.86
N ASP A 719 -6.54 16.46 -30.82
CA ASP A 719 -6.21 15.22 -30.09
C ASP A 719 -7.41 14.25 -30.10
N ASN A 720 -7.54 13.44 -29.07
CA ASN A 720 -8.63 12.50 -28.87
C ASN A 720 -9.96 13.25 -28.68
N ALA A 721 -10.98 12.89 -29.43
CA ALA A 721 -12.28 13.54 -29.42
C ALA A 721 -13.41 12.51 -29.25
N ALA A 722 -14.24 12.68 -28.24
CA ALA A 722 -15.43 11.88 -27.96
C ALA A 722 -16.25 12.57 -26.88
N LEU A 723 -17.48 12.13 -26.62
CA LEU A 723 -18.18 12.56 -25.40
C LEU A 723 -17.35 12.22 -24.16
N PHE A 724 -16.86 10.96 -24.08
CA PHE A 724 -15.87 10.53 -23.11
C PHE A 724 -14.51 10.43 -23.81
N GLY A 725 -13.65 11.41 -23.62
CA GLY A 725 -12.29 11.40 -24.18
C GLY A 725 -11.48 10.22 -23.64
N ARG A 726 -11.60 9.95 -22.34
CA ARG A 726 -10.99 8.79 -21.65
C ARG A 726 -12.00 8.12 -20.71
N LEU A 727 -12.28 6.84 -20.97
CA LEU A 727 -13.26 6.04 -20.24
C LEU A 727 -12.56 4.87 -19.51
N GLY A 728 -12.70 4.80 -18.19
CA GLY A 728 -12.32 3.65 -17.38
C GLY A 728 -13.53 2.94 -16.76
N GLY A 729 -14.72 3.50 -16.91
CA GLY A 729 -15.99 3.05 -16.36
C GLY A 729 -16.97 2.53 -17.42
N LYS A 730 -18.27 2.67 -17.19
CA LYS A 730 -19.31 2.05 -18.01
C LYS A 730 -20.32 3.11 -18.49
N VAL A 731 -20.80 2.95 -19.73
CA VAL A 731 -21.84 3.80 -20.34
C VAL A 731 -22.98 2.93 -20.85
N TYR A 732 -24.20 3.26 -20.44
CA TYR A 732 -25.41 2.51 -20.78
C TYR A 732 -26.51 3.39 -21.37
N ASN A 733 -27.30 2.82 -22.30
CA ASN A 733 -28.57 3.34 -22.75
C ASN A 733 -28.49 4.78 -23.31
N LEU A 734 -27.39 5.15 -23.98
CA LEU A 734 -27.11 6.51 -24.45
C LEU A 734 -27.29 6.64 -25.95
N GLY A 735 -28.06 7.66 -26.39
CA GLY A 735 -28.12 8.13 -27.76
C GLY A 735 -27.36 9.45 -27.93
N ILE A 736 -26.67 9.65 -29.06
CA ILE A 736 -26.08 10.92 -29.44
C ILE A 736 -26.61 11.29 -30.83
N GLU A 737 -27.30 12.45 -30.98
CA GLU A 737 -27.92 12.86 -32.21
C GLU A 737 -27.49 14.26 -32.62
N GLY A 738 -27.05 14.41 -33.87
CA GLY A 738 -26.69 15.72 -34.45
C GLY A 738 -25.40 16.29 -33.92
N GLY A 739 -24.90 17.33 -34.56
CA GLY A 739 -23.64 17.97 -34.24
C GLY A 739 -22.46 17.38 -35.05
N ASN A 740 -21.24 17.65 -34.56
CA ASN A 740 -20.02 17.16 -35.20
C ASN A 740 -18.87 16.99 -34.21
N ILE A 741 -18.03 15.98 -34.45
CA ILE A 741 -16.79 15.75 -33.72
C ILE A 741 -15.64 15.82 -34.71
N THR A 742 -14.66 16.68 -34.42
CA THR A 742 -13.42 16.81 -35.20
C THR A 742 -12.22 16.65 -34.32
N GLY A 743 -11.28 15.76 -34.69
CA GLY A 743 -10.09 15.47 -33.92
C GLY A 743 -9.14 14.50 -34.59
N ALA A 744 -8.01 14.18 -33.99
CA ALA A 744 -7.11 13.19 -34.56
C ALA A 744 -7.66 11.76 -34.40
N TYR A 745 -8.13 11.41 -33.23
CA TYR A 745 -8.61 10.07 -32.85
C TYR A 745 -10.02 10.19 -32.25
N ILE A 746 -11.00 9.75 -32.97
CA ILE A 746 -12.42 10.04 -32.66
C ILE A 746 -13.17 8.76 -32.28
N GLY A 747 -13.90 8.83 -31.16
CA GLY A 747 -14.96 7.91 -30.81
C GLY A 747 -16.26 8.69 -30.67
N GLY A 748 -17.41 8.17 -31.14
CA GLY A 748 -18.68 8.86 -30.93
C GLY A 748 -19.02 8.96 -29.43
N ILE A 749 -18.85 7.88 -28.71
CA ILE A 749 -19.08 7.81 -27.27
C ILE A 749 -17.74 7.88 -26.50
N ALA A 750 -16.74 7.06 -26.85
CA ALA A 750 -15.44 7.09 -26.19
C ALA A 750 -14.27 6.99 -27.17
N SER A 751 -13.21 7.80 -26.97
CA SER A 751 -12.04 7.74 -27.83
C SER A 751 -10.91 6.88 -27.24
N HIS A 752 -10.87 6.66 -25.95
CA HIS A 752 -9.83 5.85 -25.32
C HIS A 752 -10.34 5.12 -24.07
N ALA A 753 -10.13 3.79 -24.00
CA ALA A 753 -10.36 3.04 -22.78
C ALA A 753 -9.10 2.98 -21.91
N VAL A 754 -9.24 3.36 -20.65
CA VAL A 754 -8.13 3.38 -19.67
C VAL A 754 -8.02 2.04 -18.95
N LYS A 755 -9.13 1.30 -18.83
CA LYS A 755 -9.21 0.00 -18.13
C LYS A 755 -9.92 -1.03 -19.01
N ASP A 756 -9.57 -2.28 -18.87
CA ASP A 756 -10.18 -3.41 -19.58
C ASP A 756 -11.62 -3.73 -19.10
N ILE A 757 -12.04 -3.15 -17.98
CA ILE A 757 -13.40 -3.21 -17.44
C ILE A 757 -14.33 -2.17 -18.05
N ALA A 758 -13.79 -1.23 -18.85
CA ALA A 758 -14.61 -0.22 -19.53
C ALA A 758 -15.65 -0.87 -20.43
N ALA A 759 -16.87 -0.32 -20.46
CA ALA A 759 -17.94 -0.86 -21.27
C ALA A 759 -18.84 0.21 -21.90
N ILE A 760 -19.29 -0.02 -23.13
CA ILE A 760 -20.30 0.77 -23.82
C ILE A 760 -21.41 -0.18 -24.26
N ILE A 761 -22.56 -0.08 -23.63
CA ILE A 761 -23.63 -1.06 -23.80
C ILE A 761 -24.96 -0.37 -24.13
N ASN A 762 -25.66 -0.89 -25.14
CA ASN A 762 -26.99 -0.43 -25.54
C ASN A 762 -27.00 1.06 -25.91
N CYS A 763 -26.08 1.47 -26.80
CA CYS A 763 -25.88 2.87 -27.18
C CYS A 763 -25.92 3.07 -28.69
N TYR A 764 -26.19 4.31 -29.13
CA TYR A 764 -26.09 4.65 -30.53
C TYR A 764 -25.59 6.07 -30.79
N THR A 765 -25.12 6.29 -32.03
CA THR A 765 -24.71 7.62 -32.49
C THR A 765 -25.26 7.91 -33.88
N ASP A 766 -25.81 9.13 -34.05
CA ASP A 766 -26.15 9.76 -35.36
C ASP A 766 -25.50 11.14 -35.40
N ILE A 767 -24.16 11.16 -35.57
CA ILE A 767 -23.35 12.37 -35.51
C ILE A 767 -22.27 12.34 -36.61
N SER A 768 -21.91 13.50 -37.16
CA SER A 768 -20.80 13.60 -38.11
C SER A 768 -19.44 13.60 -37.42
N MET A 769 -18.49 12.85 -37.99
CA MET A 769 -17.11 12.72 -37.47
C MET A 769 -16.10 12.90 -38.60
N ASP A 770 -15.02 13.68 -38.31
CA ASP A 770 -13.94 13.91 -39.28
C ASP A 770 -12.58 13.93 -38.59
N GLY A 771 -11.70 12.95 -38.91
CA GLY A 771 -10.41 12.80 -38.26
C GLY A 771 -9.38 11.95 -38.98
N ILE A 772 -8.32 11.58 -38.31
CA ILE A 772 -7.34 10.59 -38.78
C ILE A 772 -7.92 9.18 -38.62
N ARG A 773 -8.40 8.85 -37.45
CA ARG A 773 -9.18 7.64 -37.18
C ARG A 773 -10.51 8.03 -36.55
N ALA A 774 -11.58 7.42 -37.01
CA ALA A 774 -12.92 7.71 -36.52
C ALA A 774 -13.73 6.42 -36.29
N GLY A 775 -14.14 6.17 -35.06
CA GLY A 775 -15.04 5.11 -34.63
C GLY A 775 -16.42 5.65 -34.29
N GLY A 776 -17.48 5.22 -35.00
CA GLY A 776 -18.84 5.69 -34.74
C GLY A 776 -19.29 5.57 -33.29
N ILE A 777 -18.87 4.51 -32.59
CA ILE A 777 -19.07 4.29 -31.18
C ILE A 777 -17.78 4.54 -30.40
N ALA A 778 -16.67 3.88 -30.80
CA ALA A 778 -15.42 3.97 -30.06
C ALA A 778 -14.17 3.86 -30.97
N ASP A 779 -13.07 4.52 -30.51
CA ASP A 779 -11.71 4.33 -31.03
C ASP A 779 -10.83 3.79 -29.89
N ASN A 780 -9.71 3.14 -30.18
CA ASN A 780 -8.69 2.62 -29.23
C ASN A 780 -9.26 2.12 -27.86
N PHE A 781 -10.25 1.27 -27.98
CA PHE A 781 -11.04 0.84 -26.84
C PHE A 781 -10.74 -0.62 -26.48
N VAL A 782 -10.10 -0.87 -25.34
CA VAL A 782 -9.72 -2.24 -24.86
C VAL A 782 -10.84 -2.93 -24.06
N GLY A 783 -11.99 -2.28 -23.88
CA GLY A 783 -13.13 -2.77 -23.10
C GLY A 783 -14.16 -3.54 -23.93
N THR A 784 -15.38 -3.63 -23.38
CA THR A 784 -16.53 -4.31 -24.01
C THR A 784 -17.44 -3.32 -24.75
N VAL A 785 -17.83 -3.64 -25.97
CA VAL A 785 -18.85 -2.89 -26.72
C VAL A 785 -19.98 -3.84 -27.10
N GLY A 786 -21.20 -3.52 -26.68
CA GLY A 786 -22.34 -4.43 -26.85
C GLY A 786 -23.65 -3.72 -27.18
N ASN A 787 -24.44 -4.32 -28.08
CA ASN A 787 -25.78 -3.82 -28.51
C ASN A 787 -25.77 -2.35 -28.97
N CYS A 788 -24.83 -2.00 -29.81
CA CYS A 788 -24.59 -0.62 -30.27
C CYS A 788 -24.70 -0.50 -31.80
N PHE A 789 -25.05 0.71 -32.29
CA PHE A 789 -24.97 1.02 -33.72
C PHE A 789 -24.62 2.49 -33.97
N SER A 790 -24.11 2.78 -35.17
CA SER A 790 -23.83 4.13 -35.63
C SER A 790 -24.41 4.35 -37.03
N VAL A 791 -25.06 5.52 -37.27
CA VAL A 791 -25.67 5.92 -38.55
C VAL A 791 -25.12 7.23 -39.10
N GLY A 792 -24.36 7.96 -38.30
CA GLY A 792 -23.73 9.22 -38.68
C GLY A 792 -22.71 9.08 -39.82
N LEU A 793 -22.31 10.20 -40.41
CA LEU A 793 -21.23 10.25 -41.39
C LEU A 793 -19.89 10.16 -40.69
N ILE A 794 -19.17 9.07 -40.92
CA ILE A 794 -17.86 8.83 -40.31
C ILE A 794 -16.78 8.97 -41.39
N HIS A 795 -15.89 9.94 -41.23
CA HIS A 795 -14.74 10.13 -42.09
C HIS A 795 -13.45 10.01 -41.33
N GLY A 796 -12.54 9.17 -41.82
CA GLY A 796 -11.19 9.00 -41.25
C GLY A 796 -10.19 8.84 -42.41
N THR A 797 -9.06 9.54 -42.34
CA THR A 797 -8.01 9.43 -43.36
C THR A 797 -7.25 8.11 -43.31
N ASP A 798 -7.21 7.46 -42.14
CA ASP A 798 -6.51 6.20 -41.89
C ASP A 798 -7.50 5.06 -41.59
N SER A 799 -8.53 5.30 -40.79
CA SER A 799 -9.56 4.33 -40.45
C SER A 799 -10.91 5.00 -40.16
N ALA A 800 -12.00 4.43 -40.64
CA ALA A 800 -13.37 4.89 -40.40
C ALA A 800 -14.38 3.74 -40.40
N ASP A 801 -15.00 3.44 -39.28
CA ASP A 801 -16.07 2.45 -39.11
C ASP A 801 -16.82 2.69 -37.80
N VAL A 802 -17.78 1.83 -37.46
CA VAL A 802 -18.50 1.89 -36.17
C VAL A 802 -17.53 1.74 -34.99
N LEU A 803 -16.47 0.94 -35.13
CA LEU A 803 -15.36 0.80 -34.23
C LEU A 803 -14.07 0.99 -35.03
N SER A 804 -13.14 1.81 -34.52
CA SER A 804 -11.81 1.96 -35.11
C SER A 804 -10.75 1.48 -34.16
N PHE A 805 -9.63 0.98 -34.67
CA PHE A 805 -8.46 0.43 -33.95
C PHE A 805 -8.76 -0.74 -32.99
N ASN A 806 -8.30 -1.94 -33.33
CA ASN A 806 -8.72 -3.25 -32.81
C ASN A 806 -7.93 -3.71 -31.58
N GLN A 807 -8.41 -3.39 -30.36
CA GLN A 807 -7.95 -4.04 -29.11
C GLN A 807 -9.12 -4.34 -28.15
N TYR A 808 -10.32 -4.54 -28.69
CA TYR A 808 -11.52 -4.79 -27.88
C TYR A 808 -11.42 -6.12 -27.14
N LYS A 809 -11.81 -6.13 -25.87
CA LYS A 809 -11.92 -7.34 -25.06
C LYS A 809 -13.07 -8.20 -25.55
N GLU A 810 -14.20 -7.56 -25.88
CA GLU A 810 -15.41 -8.24 -26.37
C GLU A 810 -16.27 -7.28 -27.21
N VAL A 811 -16.76 -7.76 -28.34
CA VAL A 811 -17.68 -7.02 -29.18
C VAL A 811 -18.87 -7.91 -29.56
N GLN A 812 -20.06 -7.52 -29.11
CA GLN A 812 -21.29 -8.29 -29.35
C GLN A 812 -22.41 -7.40 -29.93
N SER A 813 -23.09 -7.86 -30.96
CA SER A 813 -24.28 -7.17 -31.52
C SER A 813 -24.04 -5.69 -31.86
N VAL A 814 -22.91 -5.40 -32.52
CA VAL A 814 -22.56 -4.05 -32.99
C VAL A 814 -22.86 -3.96 -34.48
N TYR A 815 -23.53 -2.87 -34.89
CA TYR A 815 -24.04 -2.71 -36.25
C TYR A 815 -23.51 -1.42 -36.89
N SER A 816 -23.13 -1.52 -38.20
CA SER A 816 -22.67 -0.41 -39.02
C SER A 816 -23.45 -0.35 -40.32
N VAL A 817 -23.60 0.82 -40.90
CA VAL A 817 -24.26 1.03 -42.22
C VAL A 817 -23.21 1.15 -43.32
N LYS A 818 -23.03 0.09 -44.09
CA LYS A 818 -21.95 -0.06 -45.07
C LYS A 818 -21.96 0.97 -46.19
N GLU A 819 -23.13 1.47 -46.61
CA GLU A 819 -23.28 2.38 -47.78
C GLU A 819 -22.89 3.83 -47.46
N LYS A 820 -22.82 4.25 -46.22
CA LYS A 820 -22.43 5.61 -45.82
C LYS A 820 -20.93 5.76 -45.54
N ASN A 821 -20.21 4.68 -45.20
CA ASN A 821 -18.80 4.68 -44.85
C ASN A 821 -18.01 4.04 -46.00
N SER A 822 -17.56 4.82 -46.96
CA SER A 822 -17.03 4.35 -48.24
C SER A 822 -15.56 3.96 -48.29
N GLN A 823 -14.92 3.68 -47.16
CA GLN A 823 -13.55 3.14 -47.12
C GLN A 823 -13.55 1.68 -46.69
N ASP A 824 -13.15 0.79 -47.61
CA ASP A 824 -12.91 -0.63 -47.38
C ASP A 824 -11.67 -0.79 -46.46
N PHE A 825 -11.82 -0.62 -45.16
CA PHE A 825 -10.81 -1.09 -44.22
C PHE A 825 -11.13 -2.52 -43.85
N ASP A 826 -10.16 -3.39 -44.12
CA ASP A 826 -10.19 -4.82 -43.77
C ASP A 826 -10.16 -4.97 -42.25
N THR A 827 -11.32 -4.93 -41.64
CA THR A 827 -11.46 -5.27 -40.22
C THR A 827 -11.12 -6.74 -40.08
N GLN A 828 -9.93 -7.03 -39.54
CA GLN A 828 -9.54 -8.39 -39.19
C GLN A 828 -10.57 -8.89 -38.15
N SER A 829 -11.48 -9.75 -38.58
CA SER A 829 -12.36 -10.48 -37.67
C SER A 829 -11.50 -11.46 -36.88
N THR A 830 -11.16 -11.11 -35.68
CA THR A 830 -10.79 -12.11 -34.68
C THR A 830 -12.05 -12.81 -34.17
N ASP A 831 -11.96 -14.02 -33.64
CA ASP A 831 -13.12 -14.79 -33.16
C ASP A 831 -13.97 -14.04 -32.12
N ASP A 832 -13.45 -12.96 -31.54
CA ASP A 832 -14.06 -12.18 -30.47
C ASP A 832 -14.65 -10.81 -30.91
N VAL A 833 -14.48 -10.38 -32.18
CA VAL A 833 -15.00 -9.10 -32.70
C VAL A 833 -16.02 -9.37 -33.79
N ARG A 834 -17.31 -9.12 -33.53
CA ARG A 834 -18.42 -9.32 -34.46
C ARG A 834 -19.13 -8.03 -34.76
N ILE A 835 -18.70 -7.34 -35.83
CA ILE A 835 -19.44 -6.21 -36.41
C ILE A 835 -20.37 -6.75 -37.50
N THR A 836 -21.64 -6.38 -37.44
CA THR A 836 -22.62 -6.73 -38.45
C THR A 836 -22.97 -5.51 -39.31
N TYR A 837 -22.69 -5.59 -40.57
CA TYR A 837 -23.07 -4.56 -41.52
C TYR A 837 -24.54 -4.73 -41.93
N CYS A 838 -25.32 -3.66 -41.87
CA CYS A 838 -26.71 -3.64 -42.30
C CYS A 838 -26.93 -2.63 -43.43
N THR A 839 -27.99 -2.82 -44.22
CA THR A 839 -28.42 -1.88 -45.24
C THR A 839 -29.31 -0.80 -44.64
N GLU A 840 -29.42 0.35 -45.34
CA GLU A 840 -30.39 1.39 -44.98
C GLU A 840 -31.82 0.86 -44.88
N GLU A 841 -32.18 -0.12 -45.74
CA GLU A 841 -33.50 -0.75 -45.72
C GLU A 841 -33.74 -1.51 -44.42
N THR A 842 -32.73 -2.26 -43.94
CA THR A 842 -32.79 -2.98 -42.66
C THR A 842 -32.93 -2.02 -41.47
N MET A 843 -32.33 -0.85 -41.56
CA MET A 843 -32.48 0.20 -40.55
C MET A 843 -33.89 0.79 -40.52
N LYS A 844 -34.49 1.02 -41.71
CA LYS A 844 -35.78 1.72 -41.87
C LYS A 844 -36.99 0.82 -41.61
N ASN A 845 -36.87 -0.50 -41.71
CA ASN A 845 -38.00 -1.42 -41.66
C ASN A 845 -38.22 -2.09 -40.27
N GLY A 846 -37.49 -1.68 -39.25
CA GLY A 846 -37.63 -2.17 -37.88
C GLY A 846 -36.89 -3.46 -37.58
N ILE A 847 -36.24 -4.10 -38.56
CA ILE A 847 -35.48 -5.33 -38.34
C ILE A 847 -34.32 -5.12 -37.38
N LEU A 848 -33.62 -3.99 -37.51
CA LEU A 848 -32.52 -3.67 -36.59
C LEU A 848 -33.02 -3.46 -35.15
N ALA A 849 -34.12 -2.73 -34.96
CA ALA A 849 -34.71 -2.55 -33.62
C ALA A 849 -35.07 -3.89 -32.97
N GLN A 850 -35.61 -4.84 -33.76
CA GLN A 850 -35.90 -6.19 -33.26
C GLN A 850 -34.64 -6.95 -32.88
N ARG A 851 -33.58 -6.93 -33.70
CA ARG A 851 -32.29 -7.59 -33.38
C ARG A 851 -31.63 -7.03 -32.12
N LEU A 852 -31.66 -5.71 -31.96
CA LEU A 852 -31.16 -5.05 -30.77
C LEU A 852 -31.95 -5.50 -29.52
N ASN A 853 -33.29 -5.61 -29.61
CA ASN A 853 -34.10 -6.13 -28.52
C ASN A 853 -33.83 -7.60 -28.18
N ASP A 854 -33.63 -8.44 -29.23
CA ASP A 854 -33.27 -9.84 -29.04
C ASP A 854 -31.92 -10.01 -28.32
N SER A 855 -30.97 -9.08 -28.56
CA SER A 855 -29.64 -9.09 -27.93
C SER A 855 -29.64 -8.61 -26.48
N ILE A 856 -30.59 -7.79 -26.07
CA ILE A 856 -30.71 -7.32 -24.66
C ILE A 856 -30.70 -8.50 -23.70
N TYR A 857 -31.40 -9.59 -24.04
CA TYR A 857 -31.51 -10.76 -23.15
C TYR A 857 -30.20 -11.55 -22.99
N SER A 858 -29.41 -11.68 -24.05
CA SER A 858 -28.13 -12.40 -24.03
C SER A 858 -27.03 -11.59 -23.32
N ILE A 859 -26.94 -10.31 -23.60
CA ILE A 859 -25.93 -9.40 -23.05
C ILE A 859 -26.17 -9.18 -21.55
N GLY A 860 -27.41 -9.00 -21.12
CA GLY A 860 -27.74 -8.87 -19.71
C GLY A 860 -27.31 -10.07 -18.85
N THR A 861 -27.43 -11.31 -19.39
CA THR A 861 -26.99 -12.53 -18.70
C THR A 861 -25.50 -12.78 -18.72
N GLU A 862 -24.77 -12.26 -19.70
CA GLU A 862 -23.32 -12.47 -19.82
C GLU A 862 -22.52 -11.40 -19.02
N LEU A 863 -23.02 -10.17 -18.94
CA LEU A 863 -22.44 -9.13 -18.07
C LEU A 863 -22.47 -9.52 -16.58
N GLN A 864 -23.49 -10.29 -16.15
CA GLN A 864 -23.58 -10.85 -14.80
C GLN A 864 -22.49 -11.88 -14.49
N LYS A 865 -21.98 -12.58 -15.51
CA LYS A 865 -20.94 -13.60 -15.35
C LYS A 865 -19.51 -13.05 -15.31
N SER A 866 -19.28 -11.85 -15.83
CA SER A 866 -17.95 -11.29 -15.98
C SER A 866 -17.45 -10.55 -14.72
N ASP A 867 -18.32 -10.24 -13.78
CA ASP A 867 -17.98 -9.47 -12.55
C ASP A 867 -17.34 -10.29 -11.43
N GLY A 868 -17.17 -11.61 -11.59
CA GLY A 868 -16.33 -12.46 -10.71
C GLY A 868 -16.73 -12.54 -9.23
N THR A 869 -17.88 -12.03 -8.83
CA THR A 869 -18.38 -12.10 -7.47
C THR A 869 -19.38 -13.26 -7.32
N GLU A 870 -18.86 -14.45 -7.07
CA GLU A 870 -19.67 -15.63 -6.75
C GLU A 870 -20.20 -15.61 -5.32
N ASP A 871 -20.77 -14.58 -4.78
CA ASP A 871 -21.59 -14.65 -3.55
C ASP A 871 -22.15 -13.27 -3.14
N ASN A 872 -23.31 -12.92 -3.67
CA ASN A 872 -24.31 -12.16 -2.88
C ASN A 872 -25.64 -12.06 -3.66
N ASP A 873 -26.73 -12.49 -3.02
CA ASP A 873 -28.11 -12.57 -3.53
C ASP A 873 -28.83 -11.20 -3.68
N GLN A 874 -28.14 -10.11 -4.05
CA GLN A 874 -28.77 -8.83 -4.44
C GLN A 874 -27.95 -8.15 -5.54
N GLU A 875 -28.09 -8.60 -6.76
CA GLU A 875 -27.60 -7.90 -7.95
C GLU A 875 -28.63 -6.81 -8.36
N THR A 876 -28.26 -5.56 -8.11
CA THR A 876 -28.91 -4.42 -8.76
C THR A 876 -28.30 -4.26 -10.15
N THR A 877 -28.96 -4.78 -11.15
CA THR A 877 -28.55 -4.67 -12.57
C THR A 877 -29.14 -3.43 -13.20
N ILE A 878 -28.35 -2.71 -14.02
CA ILE A 878 -28.86 -1.64 -14.87
C ILE A 878 -29.76 -2.25 -15.94
N GLU A 879 -31.03 -1.84 -15.98
CA GLU A 879 -31.99 -2.29 -16.96
C GLU A 879 -31.66 -1.67 -18.34
N LEU A 880 -31.51 -2.52 -19.36
CA LEU A 880 -31.31 -2.05 -20.72
C LEU A 880 -32.63 -1.65 -21.34
N VAL A 881 -32.68 -0.39 -21.84
CA VAL A 881 -33.87 0.20 -22.49
C VAL A 881 -34.13 -0.48 -23.82
N ARG A 882 -35.39 -0.79 -24.09
CA ARG A 882 -35.82 -1.40 -25.36
C ARG A 882 -35.77 -0.43 -26.52
N TRP A 883 -35.73 -0.97 -27.71
CA TRP A 883 -35.68 -0.23 -28.98
C TRP A 883 -37.01 -0.26 -29.70
N LYS A 884 -37.37 0.85 -30.33
CA LYS A 884 -38.46 0.95 -31.31
C LYS A 884 -37.96 1.58 -32.58
N GLN A 885 -38.70 1.41 -33.67
CA GLN A 885 -38.41 2.09 -34.92
C GLN A 885 -38.74 3.60 -34.80
N GLY A 886 -37.73 4.43 -34.98
CA GLY A 886 -37.91 5.88 -35.00
C GLY A 886 -38.49 6.43 -36.32
N THR A 887 -38.99 7.65 -36.30
CA THR A 887 -39.51 8.35 -37.46
C THR A 887 -38.42 8.76 -38.45
N ASP A 888 -37.22 8.92 -38.00
CA ASP A 888 -36.05 9.37 -38.74
C ASP A 888 -35.32 8.25 -39.49
N GLY A 889 -35.88 7.05 -39.47
CA GLY A 889 -35.41 5.91 -40.25
C GLY A 889 -34.36 5.04 -39.59
N HIS A 890 -34.12 5.19 -38.31
CA HIS A 890 -33.25 4.29 -37.50
C HIS A 890 -33.94 3.93 -36.18
N PRO A 891 -33.45 2.88 -35.45
CA PRO A 891 -33.93 2.56 -34.11
C PRO A 891 -33.69 3.71 -33.12
N VAL A 892 -34.63 3.91 -32.21
CA VAL A 892 -34.53 4.82 -31.06
C VAL A 892 -34.99 4.11 -29.80
N PHE A 893 -34.66 4.63 -28.64
CA PHE A 893 -35.12 4.04 -27.37
C PHE A 893 -36.64 4.15 -27.21
N ASP A 894 -37.25 3.10 -26.65
CA ASP A 894 -38.66 3.07 -26.34
C ASP A 894 -38.92 3.58 -24.90
N VAL A 895 -38.66 4.85 -24.69
CA VAL A 895 -38.89 5.51 -23.40
C VAL A 895 -40.35 5.92 -23.33
N PRO A 896 -41.07 5.66 -22.21
CA PRO A 896 -42.41 6.20 -22.01
C PRO A 896 -42.38 7.73 -22.02
N SER A 897 -43.24 8.33 -22.85
CA SER A 897 -43.38 9.77 -23.01
C SER A 897 -43.91 10.45 -21.74
#